data_998763e2466d2a95e6a7818596b2d5df
#
_entry.id   998763e2466d2a95e6a7818596b2d5df
#
_cell.length_a   1.000
_cell.length_b   1.000
_cell.length_c   1.000
_cell.angle_alpha   90.00
_cell.angle_beta   90.00
_cell.angle_gamma   90.00
#
_symmetry.space_group_name_H-M   'P 1'
#
loop_
_entity.id
_entity.type
_entity.pdbx_description
1 polymer ?
#
loop_
_entity_poly.entity_id
_entity_poly.type
_entity_poly.pdbx_seq_one_letter_code
_entity_poly.pdbx_strand_id
1 'polypeptide(L)'
;MFPNLFPYGIGGYMSSNLLRGSVMGFANYIKSRILSADPKFRNDKTYLLFMLLVKELNEIKNSEQTLLRKSTKCANLTASLINSIGKENLYRYNSAFSAFKNIRGTNMYFQDAKKRLMATIRQKGSPTLFVTFSCAEYEWLELAKSIYETVHKTNITIEEIRNLPTVERNKLISENVVQSTLHYSKRTEKLMSLLKSGGMFLHNGVEYVVDSYFYRIEFQARGAPHSHCLLWLRSKNNKSPPSMWNDVIQNSKDLSESIASFCDSIISGSSDAMNCDKHEVIEQDCEECQRGRNMVEKFQRHKHGFSCHKKGKKIRIQANEGHGRLDKQKIASELLLDVCRLRHPKVPMDRTEFIWAFPKDTDTVVVKNAKQDYNKIYKYLLRLTHSEDFTTSEEWQQFKSMSFSQFLFEVGMMNDEYTGEYQFNMARQRYLTALRCSVKSSGLLILKRETCDILINNFNKQLMSIHRANMDIQYCSDPYAVVEYMIGYLVKSEAGTSLLLKNINDEALREGESTLATVKKIGKALDKGREVSVQEAVFRILGLPMTKFSDVVKFIDTQHPERREGLLKSNLNELFDDEPIFHNSIHTYYELRPLELKIDNQSECWSKICLADFVANYNLDYGKKTKNSIKLLDNKNYICKRQRPCVLRYYLKYEHDEEYLRALLILFLPFRHEIKDIHSHDVKELYSAHKNVIDANRMKYEKFHALVEKIEQVEVEEVQDEMEEAFSDYIEEETTSKEDIKDFEKKIKKDAKKILSNSGTSVQLMEEDQYLATIQMLNVQQRKIFDDFVHRLYDSPEDDPFYLYIGGNAGKPKSNFIIYFLLFWYHECFSALTLFVI
;
A
#
# COMPACT_ATOMS: atom_id res chain seq x y z
N MET A 1 -18.42 15.55 25.51
CA MET A 1 -18.33 15.40 24.06
C MET A 1 -19.19 14.25 23.54
N PHE A 2 -19.29 13.12 24.25
CA PHE A 2 -20.13 11.96 23.86
C PHE A 2 -21.16 11.65 24.98
N PRO A 3 -22.22 12.45 25.16
CA PRO A 3 -23.18 12.25 26.24
C PRO A 3 -23.92 10.91 26.14
N ASN A 4 -24.18 10.42 24.93
CA ASN A 4 -24.83 9.13 24.72
C ASN A 4 -23.96 7.93 25.14
N LEU A 5 -22.62 8.08 25.10
CA LEU A 5 -21.67 7.05 25.53
C LEU A 5 -21.31 7.19 27.00
N PHE A 6 -21.34 8.40 27.54
CA PHE A 6 -20.99 8.73 28.91
C PHE A 6 -22.08 9.61 29.54
N PRO A 7 -23.30 9.07 29.77
CA PRO A 7 -24.44 9.87 30.22
C PRO A 7 -24.24 10.54 31.57
N TYR A 8 -23.38 9.97 32.42
CA TYR A 8 -23.06 10.52 33.75
C TYR A 8 -21.68 11.21 33.80
N GLY A 9 -21.03 11.42 32.67
CA GLY A 9 -19.69 12.00 32.60
C GLY A 9 -18.56 11.16 33.22
N ILE A 10 -18.84 9.91 33.62
CA ILE A 10 -17.89 9.00 34.24
C ILE A 10 -17.45 7.89 33.29
N GLY A 11 -16.28 7.27 33.60
CA GLY A 11 -15.75 6.17 32.77
C GLY A 11 -14.90 6.63 31.60
N GLY A 12 -14.59 7.93 31.49
CA GLY A 12 -13.58 8.47 30.56
C GLY A 12 -12.16 8.04 30.97
N TYR A 13 -11.18 8.27 30.07
CA TYR A 13 -9.79 7.83 30.28
C TYR A 13 -9.16 8.34 31.59
N MET A 14 -9.47 9.56 32.00
CA MET A 14 -8.95 10.20 33.22
C MET A 14 -9.87 9.99 34.45
N SER A 15 -10.87 9.11 34.34
CA SER A 15 -11.77 8.85 35.44
C SER A 15 -11.07 8.11 36.59
N SER A 16 -11.18 8.64 37.80
CA SER A 16 -10.56 8.05 39.00
C SER A 16 -10.98 6.60 39.29
N ASN A 17 -12.16 6.21 38.81
CA ASN A 17 -12.67 4.84 38.99
C ASN A 17 -11.94 3.79 38.12
N LEU A 18 -11.19 4.20 37.07
CA LEU A 18 -10.36 3.33 36.24
C LEU A 18 -8.94 3.12 36.78
N LEU A 19 -8.53 3.93 37.77
CA LEU A 19 -7.16 3.98 38.28
C LEU A 19 -6.90 3.01 39.45
N ARG A 20 -7.81 2.07 39.73
CA ARG A 20 -7.59 1.06 40.78
C ARG A 20 -6.54 0.03 40.32
N GLY A 21 -5.28 0.30 40.65
CA GLY A 21 -4.19 -0.67 40.71
C GLY A 21 -3.15 -0.64 39.60
N SER A 22 -3.43 -0.11 38.40
CA SER A 22 -2.42 0.10 37.33
C SER A 22 -2.86 1.20 36.41
N VAL A 23 -1.92 2.05 35.98
CA VAL A 23 -2.17 3.09 34.99
C VAL A 23 -2.34 2.43 33.60
N MET A 24 -3.59 2.29 33.16
CA MET A 24 -3.87 1.79 31.80
C MET A 24 -3.48 2.85 30.77
N GLY A 25 -2.59 2.54 29.85
CA GLY A 25 -2.25 3.43 28.74
C GLY A 25 -3.46 3.72 27.84
N PHE A 26 -3.51 4.91 27.24
CA PHE A 26 -4.64 5.39 26.42
C PHE A 26 -5.02 4.42 25.30
N ALA A 27 -4.04 3.84 24.61
CA ALA A 27 -4.29 2.85 23.55
C ALA A 27 -5.03 1.60 24.06
N ASN A 28 -4.68 1.11 25.26
CA ASN A 28 -5.36 -0.03 25.88
C ASN A 28 -6.75 0.34 26.37
N TYR A 29 -6.93 1.56 26.88
CA TYR A 29 -8.25 2.08 27.24
C TYR A 29 -9.21 2.07 26.03
N ILE A 30 -8.80 2.63 24.90
CA ILE A 30 -9.65 2.63 23.69
C ILE A 30 -9.97 1.20 23.27
N LYS A 31 -8.96 0.32 23.19
CA LYS A 31 -9.17 -1.09 22.83
C LYS A 31 -10.18 -1.76 23.74
N SER A 32 -10.09 -1.54 25.06
CA SER A 32 -11.03 -2.13 26.01
C SER A 32 -12.46 -1.64 25.79
N ARG A 33 -12.65 -0.38 25.39
CA ARG A 33 -13.97 0.18 25.09
C ARG A 33 -14.60 -0.42 23.83
N ILE A 34 -13.86 -0.41 22.71
CA ILE A 34 -14.40 -0.89 21.45
C ILE A 34 -14.52 -2.43 21.37
N LEU A 35 -13.76 -3.17 22.18
CA LEU A 35 -13.82 -4.63 22.26
C LEU A 35 -14.69 -5.11 23.42
N SER A 36 -15.31 -4.19 24.18
CA SER A 36 -16.23 -4.54 25.29
C SER A 36 -17.49 -5.24 24.78
N ALA A 37 -18.19 -5.91 25.69
CA ALA A 37 -19.49 -6.53 25.39
C ALA A 37 -20.56 -5.49 25.02
N ASP A 38 -20.47 -4.27 25.59
CA ASP A 38 -21.37 -3.15 25.25
C ASP A 38 -21.04 -2.62 23.84
N PRO A 39 -21.98 -2.73 22.89
CA PRO A 39 -21.75 -2.35 21.49
C PRO A 39 -21.68 -0.84 21.25
N LYS A 40 -22.14 0.00 22.18
CA LYS A 40 -22.32 1.44 21.96
C LYS A 40 -21.03 2.14 21.50
N PHE A 41 -19.87 1.78 22.04
CA PHE A 41 -18.58 2.38 21.69
C PHE A 41 -18.10 1.95 20.32
N ARG A 42 -18.27 0.67 19.95
CA ARG A 42 -17.80 0.16 18.65
C ARG A 42 -18.71 0.52 17.49
N ASN A 43 -19.98 0.86 17.75
CA ASN A 43 -20.97 1.22 16.75
C ASN A 43 -21.04 2.75 16.49
N ASP A 44 -20.47 3.56 17.38
CA ASP A 44 -20.39 5.01 17.19
C ASP A 44 -19.18 5.40 16.33
N LYS A 45 -19.44 5.65 15.06
CA LYS A 45 -18.40 5.97 14.06
C LYS A 45 -17.65 7.26 14.41
N THR A 46 -18.35 8.25 14.96
CA THR A 46 -17.76 9.52 15.36
C THR A 46 -16.81 9.35 16.54
N TYR A 47 -17.18 8.51 17.51
CA TYR A 47 -16.31 8.13 18.60
C TYR A 47 -15.04 7.43 18.11
N LEU A 48 -15.16 6.50 17.17
CA LEU A 48 -14.01 5.78 16.61
C LEU A 48 -13.03 6.74 15.93
N LEU A 49 -13.52 7.65 15.08
CA LEU A 49 -12.67 8.63 14.39
C LEU A 49 -12.03 9.60 15.38
N PHE A 50 -12.78 10.09 16.37
CA PHE A 50 -12.26 10.97 17.42
C PHE A 50 -11.17 10.27 18.28
N MET A 51 -11.38 9.01 18.64
CA MET A 51 -10.38 8.25 19.40
C MET A 51 -9.11 7.99 18.59
N LEU A 52 -9.22 7.81 17.26
CA LEU A 52 -8.05 7.75 16.39
C LEU A 52 -7.26 9.05 16.45
N LEU A 53 -7.92 10.19 16.27
CA LEU A 53 -7.29 11.52 16.32
C LEU A 53 -6.53 11.71 17.63
N VAL A 54 -7.18 11.48 18.77
CA VAL A 54 -6.53 11.62 20.11
C VAL A 54 -5.35 10.64 20.26
N LYS A 55 -5.49 9.42 19.73
CA LYS A 55 -4.40 8.43 19.76
C LYS A 55 -3.20 8.91 18.97
N GLU A 56 -3.40 9.44 17.77
CA GLU A 56 -2.33 9.94 16.92
C GLU A 56 -1.63 11.16 17.49
N LEU A 57 -2.38 12.11 18.06
CA LEU A 57 -1.80 13.24 18.79
C LEU A 57 -0.91 12.78 19.96
N ASN A 58 -1.33 11.74 20.69
CA ASN A 58 -0.51 11.16 21.74
C ASN A 58 0.74 10.45 21.19
N GLU A 59 0.64 9.75 20.05
CA GLU A 59 1.77 9.11 19.38
C GLU A 59 2.78 10.15 18.87
N ILE A 60 2.33 11.26 18.32
CA ILE A 60 3.17 12.40 17.93
C ILE A 60 3.92 12.93 19.15
N LYS A 61 3.22 13.22 20.25
CA LYS A 61 3.84 13.69 21.49
C LYS A 61 4.87 12.70 22.06
N ASN A 62 4.57 11.40 22.02
CA ASN A 62 5.52 10.37 22.49
C ASN A 62 6.74 10.25 21.53
N SER A 63 6.54 10.48 20.25
CA SER A 63 7.62 10.49 19.26
C SER A 63 8.54 11.68 19.44
N GLU A 64 8.01 12.84 19.82
CA GLU A 64 8.79 14.00 20.24
C GLU A 64 9.72 13.64 21.40
N GLN A 65 9.18 13.00 22.45
CA GLN A 65 9.98 12.57 23.61
C GLN A 65 11.06 11.53 23.25
N THR A 66 10.78 10.67 22.25
CA THR A 66 11.76 9.68 21.81
C THR A 66 12.89 10.32 21.00
N LEU A 67 12.57 11.32 20.17
CA LEU A 67 13.59 12.11 19.46
C LEU A 67 14.55 12.79 20.43
N LEU A 68 14.04 13.34 21.51
CA LEU A 68 14.84 13.93 22.61
C LEU A 68 15.89 12.99 23.17
N ARG A 69 15.60 11.71 23.18
CA ARG A 69 16.49 10.67 23.70
C ARG A 69 17.53 10.20 22.69
N LYS A 70 17.52 10.74 21.47
CA LYS A 70 18.54 10.45 20.45
C LYS A 70 19.49 11.64 20.33
N SER A 71 20.75 11.43 20.53
CA SER A 71 21.79 12.43 20.35
C SER A 71 22.79 11.98 19.29
N THR A 72 23.16 12.89 18.39
CA THR A 72 24.06 12.63 17.29
C THR A 72 25.47 13.17 17.45
N LYS A 73 25.79 13.93 18.52
CA LYS A 73 27.07 14.68 18.58
C LYS A 73 27.83 14.62 19.89
N CYS A 74 27.62 13.60 20.72
CA CYS A 74 28.13 13.68 22.07
C CYS A 74 28.89 12.44 22.52
N ALA A 75 30.07 12.23 21.94
CA ALA A 75 31.01 11.24 22.45
C ALA A 75 31.47 11.56 23.91
N ASN A 76 31.34 12.82 24.35
CA ASN A 76 31.84 13.30 25.65
C ASN A 76 30.72 13.89 26.56
N LEU A 77 29.44 13.52 26.37
CA LEU A 77 28.38 13.97 27.26
C LEU A 77 28.32 13.10 28.50
N THR A 78 28.44 13.75 29.64
CA THR A 78 28.11 13.15 30.95
C THR A 78 26.64 13.40 31.29
N ALA A 79 26.10 12.59 32.22
CA ALA A 79 24.72 12.73 32.70
C ALA A 79 24.47 14.10 33.31
N SER A 80 25.44 14.63 34.10
CA SER A 80 25.36 15.95 34.68
C SER A 80 25.32 17.07 33.65
N LEU A 81 26.11 16.97 32.58
CA LEU A 81 26.12 17.95 31.49
C LEU A 81 24.81 17.98 30.70
N ILE A 82 24.20 16.81 30.46
CA ILE A 82 22.88 16.72 29.79
C ILE A 82 21.79 17.39 30.64
N ASN A 83 21.82 17.18 31.94
CA ASN A 83 20.87 17.80 32.85
C ASN A 83 21.04 19.32 32.90
N SER A 84 22.29 19.84 32.78
CA SER A 84 22.61 21.27 32.78
C SER A 84 22.30 22.00 31.48
N ILE A 85 22.43 21.34 30.31
CA ILE A 85 22.22 21.96 29.00
C ILE A 85 20.72 22.18 28.71
N GLY A 86 19.86 21.49 29.42
CA GLY A 86 18.42 21.49 29.14
C GLY A 86 18.05 20.70 27.87
N LYS A 87 16.89 20.05 27.91
CA LYS A 87 16.44 19.17 26.82
C LYS A 87 16.25 19.87 25.46
N GLU A 88 16.04 21.19 25.47
CA GLU A 88 15.77 21.99 24.26
C GLU A 88 16.99 22.16 23.34
N ASN A 89 18.19 22.18 23.89
CA ASN A 89 19.43 22.36 23.10
C ASN A 89 19.97 21.06 22.48
N LEU A 90 19.51 19.90 22.92
CA LEU A 90 19.83 18.59 22.33
C LEU A 90 19.11 18.36 21.00
N TYR A 91 18.17 19.24 20.63
CA TYR A 91 17.25 19.05 19.48
C TYR A 91 17.76 19.54 18.13
N ARG A 92 18.89 20.18 18.06
CA ARG A 92 19.31 20.95 16.88
C ARG A 92 19.63 20.12 15.63
N TYR A 93 19.56 18.81 15.66
CA TYR A 93 19.97 17.98 14.51
C TYR A 93 18.98 16.88 14.13
N ASN A 94 18.40 17.13 13.00
CA ASN A 94 17.79 16.20 12.05
C ASN A 94 16.67 15.29 12.55
N SER A 95 15.60 15.50 11.91
CA SER A 95 14.54 14.58 11.56
C SER A 95 13.27 14.70 12.37
N ALA A 96 12.66 15.88 12.34
CA ALA A 96 11.23 15.99 12.63
C ALA A 96 10.45 14.85 11.92
N PHE A 97 10.86 14.51 10.69
CA PHE A 97 10.28 13.42 9.91
C PHE A 97 10.50 12.02 10.51
N SER A 98 11.65 11.73 11.09
CA SER A 98 11.89 10.40 11.67
C SER A 98 11.00 10.08 12.87
N ALA A 99 10.43 11.11 13.51
CA ALA A 99 9.46 10.95 14.57
C ALA A 99 8.20 10.21 14.12
N PHE A 100 7.78 10.44 12.87
CA PHE A 100 6.52 9.92 12.34
C PHE A 100 6.61 8.50 11.79
N LYS A 101 7.79 7.89 11.70
CA LYS A 101 7.97 6.54 11.15
C LYS A 101 7.19 5.44 11.89
N ASN A 102 6.87 5.67 13.15
CA ASN A 102 6.11 4.72 13.96
C ASN A 102 4.59 4.97 13.91
N ILE A 103 4.16 6.09 13.33
CA ILE A 103 2.74 6.43 13.22
C ILE A 103 2.21 5.76 11.94
N ARG A 104 1.34 4.78 12.12
CA ARG A 104 0.79 3.99 11.02
C ARG A 104 0.02 4.87 10.04
N GLY A 105 0.28 4.63 8.76
CA GLY A 105 -0.35 5.36 7.69
C GLY A 105 0.29 6.71 7.36
N THR A 106 1.39 7.10 7.96
CA THR A 106 2.17 8.26 7.53
C THR A 106 3.11 7.87 6.38
N ASN A 107 3.51 8.86 5.57
CA ASN A 107 4.51 8.64 4.53
C ASN A 107 5.80 8.03 5.10
N MET A 108 6.27 8.52 6.26
CA MET A 108 7.48 8.00 6.90
C MET A 108 7.36 6.53 7.35
N TYR A 109 6.18 6.11 7.80
CA TYR A 109 5.90 4.71 8.08
C TYR A 109 6.08 3.84 6.85
N PHE A 110 5.57 4.30 5.71
CA PHE A 110 5.67 3.58 4.46
C PHE A 110 7.07 3.66 3.84
N GLN A 111 7.78 4.77 3.98
CA GLN A 111 9.19 4.89 3.59
C GLN A 111 10.09 3.90 4.35
N ASP A 112 9.82 3.65 5.63
CA ASP A 112 10.52 2.59 6.36
C ASP A 112 10.20 1.21 5.78
N ALA A 113 8.93 0.94 5.44
CA ALA A 113 8.53 -0.30 4.80
C ALA A 113 9.22 -0.48 3.42
N LYS A 114 9.35 0.61 2.62
CA LYS A 114 10.10 0.62 1.36
C LYS A 114 11.54 0.18 1.56
N LYS A 115 12.26 0.83 2.46
CA LYS A 115 13.67 0.51 2.75
C LYS A 115 13.86 -0.94 3.21
N ARG A 116 12.88 -1.48 3.95
CA ARG A 116 12.88 -2.91 4.37
C ARG A 116 12.61 -3.85 3.19
N LEU A 117 11.70 -3.48 2.29
CA LEU A 117 11.41 -4.25 1.09
C LEU A 117 12.63 -4.31 0.16
N MET A 118 13.30 -3.18 -0.08
CA MET A 118 14.51 -3.10 -0.88
C MET A 118 15.63 -3.98 -0.30
N ALA A 119 15.82 -3.96 1.02
CA ALA A 119 16.78 -4.86 1.68
C ALA A 119 16.40 -6.34 1.49
N THR A 120 15.11 -6.67 1.48
CA THR A 120 14.66 -8.05 1.23
C THR A 120 14.95 -8.47 -0.21
N ILE A 121 14.71 -7.61 -1.20
CA ILE A 121 15.00 -7.88 -2.60
C ILE A 121 16.51 -8.02 -2.83
N ARG A 122 17.33 -7.18 -2.21
CA ARG A 122 18.80 -7.27 -2.28
C ARG A 122 19.33 -8.65 -1.88
N GLN A 123 18.72 -9.28 -0.89
CA GLN A 123 19.19 -10.56 -0.34
C GLN A 123 18.48 -11.77 -0.92
N LYS A 124 17.19 -11.66 -1.25
CA LYS A 124 16.37 -12.79 -1.71
C LYS A 124 16.03 -12.76 -3.19
N GLY A 125 16.33 -11.67 -3.87
CA GLY A 125 15.99 -11.46 -5.28
C GLY A 125 14.55 -11.00 -5.49
N SER A 126 14.12 -11.03 -6.76
CA SER A 126 12.77 -10.68 -7.16
C SER A 126 11.73 -11.57 -6.48
N PRO A 127 10.60 -11.03 -6.02
CA PRO A 127 9.46 -11.85 -5.63
C PRO A 127 8.98 -12.69 -6.83
N THR A 128 8.41 -13.85 -6.55
CA THR A 128 7.89 -14.75 -7.60
C THR A 128 6.51 -14.28 -8.07
N LEU A 129 5.65 -13.92 -7.14
CA LEU A 129 4.27 -13.55 -7.41
C LEU A 129 3.91 -12.22 -6.75
N PHE A 130 3.16 -11.42 -7.48
CA PHE A 130 2.35 -10.32 -6.96
C PHE A 130 0.90 -10.79 -6.84
N VAL A 131 0.32 -10.66 -5.66
CA VAL A 131 -1.05 -11.13 -5.39
C VAL A 131 -1.85 -10.05 -4.69
N THR A 132 -3.06 -9.82 -5.15
CA THR A 132 -4.01 -8.95 -4.44
C THR A 132 -5.17 -9.75 -3.87
N PHE A 133 -5.63 -9.38 -2.66
CA PHE A 133 -6.80 -9.97 -2.03
C PHE A 133 -7.77 -8.88 -1.63
N SER A 134 -8.94 -8.86 -2.27
CA SER A 134 -10.02 -7.93 -1.93
C SER A 134 -10.84 -8.40 -0.74
N CYS A 135 -11.39 -7.46 -0.01
CA CYS A 135 -12.43 -7.76 0.99
C CYS A 135 -13.77 -7.97 0.30
N ALA A 136 -14.49 -9.01 0.70
CA ALA A 136 -15.85 -9.29 0.28
C ALA A 136 -16.75 -9.52 1.51
N GLU A 137 -16.74 -8.56 2.43
CA GLU A 137 -17.40 -8.64 3.73
C GLU A 137 -18.89 -8.99 3.62
N TYR A 138 -19.56 -8.50 2.59
CA TYR A 138 -20.99 -8.77 2.36
C TYR A 138 -21.29 -10.19 1.84
N GLU A 139 -20.26 -10.89 1.37
CA GLU A 139 -20.38 -12.24 0.82
C GLU A 139 -19.95 -13.35 1.79
N TRP A 140 -19.25 -12.97 2.86
CA TRP A 140 -18.77 -13.93 3.86
C TRP A 140 -19.88 -14.24 4.88
N LEU A 141 -20.61 -15.33 4.64
CA LEU A 141 -21.74 -15.74 5.49
C LEU A 141 -21.30 -16.03 6.93
N GLU A 142 -20.10 -16.53 7.14
CA GLU A 142 -19.51 -16.75 8.46
C GLU A 142 -19.32 -15.46 9.25
N LEU A 143 -19.02 -14.35 8.58
CA LEU A 143 -18.97 -13.03 9.19
C LEU A 143 -20.37 -12.58 9.61
N ALA A 144 -21.33 -12.65 8.70
CA ALA A 144 -22.72 -12.28 8.97
C ALA A 144 -23.30 -13.11 10.13
N LYS A 145 -23.03 -14.42 10.15
CA LYS A 145 -23.41 -15.32 11.25
C LYS A 145 -22.83 -14.85 12.59
N SER A 146 -21.51 -14.62 12.63
CA SER A 146 -20.81 -14.19 13.86
C SER A 146 -21.34 -12.86 14.39
N ILE A 147 -21.66 -11.91 13.50
CA ILE A 147 -22.24 -10.63 13.88
C ILE A 147 -23.67 -10.82 14.40
N TYR A 148 -24.49 -11.60 13.68
CA TYR A 148 -25.87 -11.87 14.07
C TYR A 148 -25.95 -12.49 15.47
N GLU A 149 -25.17 -13.54 15.73
CA GLU A 149 -25.10 -14.20 17.04
C GLU A 149 -24.65 -13.24 18.16
N THR A 150 -23.73 -12.31 17.82
CA THR A 150 -23.26 -11.30 18.78
C THR A 150 -24.34 -10.26 19.10
N VAL A 151 -25.09 -9.82 18.08
CA VAL A 151 -26.10 -8.74 18.20
C VAL A 151 -27.37 -9.29 18.87
N HIS A 152 -27.87 -10.42 18.38
CA HIS A 152 -29.13 -10.98 18.81
C HIS A 152 -29.01 -11.96 19.98
N LYS A 153 -27.77 -12.39 20.31
CA LYS A 153 -27.46 -13.38 21.38
C LYS A 153 -28.18 -14.71 21.19
N THR A 154 -28.43 -15.06 19.95
CA THR A 154 -29.09 -16.31 19.53
C THR A 154 -28.24 -17.02 18.51
N ASN A 155 -28.16 -18.36 18.58
CA ASN A 155 -27.47 -19.14 17.56
C ASN A 155 -28.27 -19.13 16.26
N ILE A 156 -27.58 -19.08 15.13
CA ILE A 156 -28.17 -19.16 13.80
C ILE A 156 -27.28 -20.03 12.90
N THR A 157 -27.89 -20.75 11.98
CA THR A 157 -27.14 -21.58 11.02
C THR A 157 -26.68 -20.75 9.81
N ILE A 158 -25.74 -21.26 9.04
CA ILE A 158 -25.27 -20.61 7.79
C ILE A 158 -26.41 -20.56 6.76
N GLU A 159 -27.28 -21.59 6.73
CA GLU A 159 -28.41 -21.62 5.80
C GLU A 159 -29.47 -20.55 6.15
N GLU A 160 -29.77 -20.36 7.42
CA GLU A 160 -30.66 -19.30 7.87
C GLU A 160 -30.11 -17.92 7.54
N ILE A 161 -28.77 -17.66 7.73
CA ILE A 161 -28.10 -16.43 7.32
C ILE A 161 -28.19 -16.22 5.80
N ARG A 162 -28.07 -17.31 5.01
CA ARG A 162 -28.18 -17.24 3.55
C ARG A 162 -29.57 -16.80 3.13
N ASN A 163 -30.59 -17.27 3.83
CA ASN A 163 -32.00 -17.00 3.56
C ASN A 163 -32.46 -15.60 4.05
N LEU A 164 -31.67 -14.93 4.88
CA LEU A 164 -31.97 -13.54 5.26
C LEU A 164 -31.96 -12.62 4.02
N PRO A 165 -32.86 -11.61 3.98
CA PRO A 165 -32.84 -10.59 2.93
C PRO A 165 -31.47 -9.96 2.81
N THR A 166 -30.97 -9.77 1.58
CA THR A 166 -29.64 -9.19 1.32
C THR A 166 -29.48 -7.81 1.95
N VAL A 167 -30.53 -7.01 1.95
CA VAL A 167 -30.54 -5.67 2.56
C VAL A 167 -30.32 -5.74 4.07
N GLU A 168 -30.97 -6.68 4.75
CA GLU A 168 -30.83 -6.87 6.20
C GLU A 168 -29.44 -7.37 6.55
N ARG A 169 -28.93 -8.36 5.81
CA ARG A 169 -27.56 -8.89 5.98
C ARG A 169 -26.50 -7.80 5.76
N ASN A 170 -26.66 -6.99 4.71
CA ASN A 170 -25.74 -5.90 4.42
C ASN A 170 -25.79 -4.80 5.48
N LYS A 171 -26.97 -4.47 5.98
CA LYS A 171 -27.15 -3.53 7.09
C LYS A 171 -26.44 -4.02 8.35
N LEU A 172 -26.65 -5.29 8.72
CA LEU A 172 -26.01 -5.93 9.86
C LEU A 172 -24.47 -5.79 9.80
N ILE A 173 -23.86 -6.04 8.63
CA ILE A 173 -22.41 -5.94 8.42
C ILE A 173 -21.94 -4.48 8.47
N SER A 174 -22.65 -3.56 7.79
CA SER A 174 -22.26 -2.14 7.70
C SER A 174 -22.37 -1.39 9.03
N GLU A 175 -23.23 -1.83 9.93
CA GLU A 175 -23.36 -1.29 11.28
C GLU A 175 -22.31 -1.84 12.25
N ASN A 176 -21.67 -2.97 11.93
CA ASN A 176 -20.70 -3.64 12.80
C ASN A 176 -19.27 -3.61 12.22
N VAL A 177 -18.79 -2.40 11.93
CA VAL A 177 -17.50 -2.15 11.25
C VAL A 177 -16.31 -2.76 11.99
N VAL A 178 -16.30 -2.75 13.32
CA VAL A 178 -15.21 -3.30 14.13
C VAL A 178 -15.06 -4.80 13.92
N GLN A 179 -16.17 -5.55 13.96
CA GLN A 179 -16.17 -7.00 13.74
C GLN A 179 -15.74 -7.34 12.30
N SER A 180 -16.26 -6.60 11.31
CA SER A 180 -15.88 -6.80 9.89
C SER A 180 -14.38 -6.56 9.67
N THR A 181 -13.83 -5.50 10.27
CA THR A 181 -12.42 -5.18 10.19
C THR A 181 -11.53 -6.24 10.85
N LEU A 182 -11.91 -6.71 12.04
CA LEU A 182 -11.20 -7.78 12.74
C LEU A 182 -11.25 -9.11 11.98
N HIS A 183 -12.41 -9.43 11.40
CA HIS A 183 -12.58 -10.62 10.59
C HIS A 183 -11.63 -10.62 9.39
N TYR A 184 -11.58 -9.51 8.64
CA TYR A 184 -10.64 -9.36 7.52
C TYR A 184 -9.18 -9.54 7.96
N SER A 185 -8.77 -8.89 9.05
CA SER A 185 -7.40 -9.01 9.56
C SER A 185 -7.05 -10.45 9.93
N LYS A 186 -7.92 -11.14 10.67
CA LYS A 186 -7.72 -12.55 11.04
C LYS A 186 -7.72 -13.47 9.82
N ARG A 187 -8.60 -13.20 8.85
CA ARG A 187 -8.66 -13.96 7.61
C ARG A 187 -7.38 -13.82 6.80
N THR A 188 -6.86 -12.59 6.68
CA THR A 188 -5.58 -12.31 6.01
C THR A 188 -4.41 -13.02 6.73
N GLU A 189 -4.34 -12.96 8.05
CA GLU A 189 -3.29 -13.67 8.82
C GLU A 189 -3.34 -15.18 8.63
N LYS A 190 -4.56 -15.74 8.66
CA LYS A 190 -4.75 -17.18 8.43
C LYS A 190 -4.37 -17.58 7.01
N LEU A 191 -4.73 -16.77 6.01
CA LEU A 191 -4.36 -16.99 4.62
C LEU A 191 -2.84 -17.01 4.45
N MET A 192 -2.12 -16.03 5.03
CA MET A 192 -0.65 -16.00 5.01
C MET A 192 -0.04 -17.22 5.71
N SER A 193 -0.65 -17.72 6.78
CA SER A 193 -0.22 -18.94 7.46
C SER A 193 -0.39 -20.18 6.57
N LEU A 194 -1.52 -20.28 5.86
CA LEU A 194 -1.80 -21.38 4.92
C LEU A 194 -0.82 -21.35 3.74
N LEU A 195 -0.50 -20.17 3.19
CA LEU A 195 0.48 -20.01 2.12
C LEU A 195 1.88 -20.51 2.54
N LYS A 196 2.23 -20.35 3.80
CA LYS A 196 3.49 -20.89 4.36
C LYS A 196 3.44 -22.40 4.62
N SER A 197 2.29 -22.96 4.95
CA SER A 197 2.16 -24.40 5.23
C SER A 197 2.21 -25.26 3.98
N GLY A 198 1.88 -24.69 2.81
CA GLY A 198 1.88 -25.37 1.51
C GLY A 198 0.51 -25.78 1.01
N GLY A 199 0.47 -26.64 -0.03
CA GLY A 199 -0.74 -27.13 -0.66
C GLY A 199 -1.40 -26.19 -1.68
N MET A 200 -0.82 -24.98 -1.91
CA MET A 200 -1.42 -23.97 -2.80
C MET A 200 -0.78 -23.92 -4.19
N PHE A 201 0.47 -24.25 -4.29
CA PHE A 201 1.25 -24.13 -5.52
C PHE A 201 1.93 -25.48 -5.84
N LEU A 202 1.41 -26.19 -6.81
CA LEU A 202 1.92 -27.47 -7.27
C LEU A 202 2.34 -27.38 -8.74
N HIS A 203 3.58 -27.76 -9.08
CA HIS A 203 4.09 -27.80 -10.44
C HIS A 203 4.87 -29.10 -10.67
N ASN A 204 4.45 -29.91 -11.65
CA ASN A 204 5.09 -31.19 -12.01
C ASN A 204 5.34 -32.11 -10.79
N GLY A 205 4.36 -32.23 -9.90
CA GLY A 205 4.47 -33.04 -8.68
C GLY A 205 5.34 -32.41 -7.58
N VAL A 206 5.95 -31.24 -7.83
CA VAL A 206 6.76 -30.51 -6.85
C VAL A 206 5.91 -29.44 -6.18
N GLU A 207 5.86 -29.48 -4.87
CA GLU A 207 5.15 -28.47 -4.08
C GLU A 207 6.05 -27.28 -3.77
N TYR A 208 5.52 -26.06 -4.04
CA TYR A 208 6.13 -24.81 -3.69
C TYR A 208 5.40 -24.16 -2.51
N VAL A 209 6.15 -23.64 -1.57
CA VAL A 209 5.67 -22.94 -0.39
C VAL A 209 6.13 -21.50 -0.41
N VAL A 210 5.42 -20.62 0.31
CA VAL A 210 5.86 -19.24 0.51
C VAL A 210 6.99 -19.23 1.54
N ASP A 211 8.23 -19.06 1.09
CA ASP A 211 9.39 -18.88 1.96
C ASP A 211 9.34 -17.54 2.67
N SER A 212 9.05 -16.48 1.91
CA SER A 212 8.97 -15.11 2.40
C SER A 212 7.79 -14.38 1.79
N TYR A 213 7.23 -13.43 2.53
CA TYR A 213 6.22 -12.51 2.01
C TYR A 213 6.36 -11.10 2.59
N PHE A 214 5.90 -10.15 1.82
CA PHE A 214 5.55 -8.81 2.26
C PHE A 214 4.11 -8.54 1.87
N TYR A 215 3.29 -7.98 2.75
CA TYR A 215 2.00 -7.43 2.35
C TYR A 215 1.76 -6.03 2.91
N ARG A 216 0.94 -5.29 2.19
CA ARG A 216 0.38 -4.01 2.56
C ARG A 216 -1.14 -4.06 2.46
N ILE A 217 -1.81 -3.41 3.42
CA ILE A 217 -3.26 -3.21 3.40
C ILE A 217 -3.53 -1.77 2.99
N GLU A 218 -4.39 -1.61 2.00
CA GLU A 218 -4.92 -0.35 1.49
C GLU A 218 -6.43 -0.29 1.76
N PHE A 219 -6.94 0.90 2.08
CA PHE A 219 -8.37 1.12 2.24
C PHE A 219 -8.90 1.83 0.99
N GLN A 220 -9.81 1.19 0.27
CA GLN A 220 -10.45 1.76 -0.91
C GLN A 220 -11.37 2.93 -0.51
N ALA A 221 -11.77 3.78 -1.48
CA ALA A 221 -12.67 4.91 -1.23
C ALA A 221 -13.97 4.55 -0.48
N ARG A 222 -14.48 3.32 -0.66
CA ARG A 222 -15.63 2.78 0.08
C ARG A 222 -15.28 2.28 1.50
N GLY A 223 -14.02 2.37 1.91
CA GLY A 223 -13.52 1.92 3.20
C GLY A 223 -13.14 0.44 3.28
N ALA A 224 -13.43 -0.39 2.28
CA ALA A 224 -13.09 -1.81 2.30
C ALA A 224 -11.57 -2.01 2.22
N PRO A 225 -10.98 -2.86 3.09
CA PRO A 225 -9.56 -3.16 3.05
C PRO A 225 -9.22 -4.04 1.85
N HIS A 226 -8.03 -3.82 1.28
CA HIS A 226 -7.47 -4.53 0.16
C HIS A 226 -6.01 -4.83 0.41
N SER A 227 -5.58 -6.08 0.26
CA SER A 227 -4.20 -6.48 0.52
C SER A 227 -3.43 -6.62 -0.79
N HIS A 228 -2.26 -6.00 -0.86
CA HIS A 228 -1.26 -6.22 -1.90
C HIS A 228 -0.12 -7.03 -1.31
N CYS A 229 0.23 -8.15 -1.92
CA CYS A 229 1.17 -9.11 -1.39
C CYS A 229 2.28 -9.41 -2.41
N LEU A 230 3.52 -9.47 -1.94
CA LEU A 230 4.66 -10.01 -2.67
C LEU A 230 5.03 -11.34 -2.04
N LEU A 231 5.14 -12.38 -2.85
CA LEU A 231 5.42 -13.74 -2.40
C LEU A 231 6.71 -14.25 -3.04
N TRP A 232 7.65 -14.72 -2.24
CA TRP A 232 8.83 -15.48 -2.65
C TRP A 232 8.54 -16.96 -2.46
N LEU A 233 8.47 -17.70 -3.55
CA LEU A 233 8.22 -19.13 -3.52
C LEU A 233 9.51 -19.93 -3.49
N ARG A 234 9.46 -21.08 -2.85
CA ARG A 234 10.54 -22.08 -2.83
C ARG A 234 9.95 -23.47 -2.76
N SER A 235 10.52 -24.43 -3.49
CA SER A 235 10.10 -25.82 -3.36
C SER A 235 10.52 -26.40 -2.02
N LYS A 236 9.84 -27.44 -1.56
CA LYS A 236 10.24 -28.19 -0.35
C LYS A 236 11.67 -28.72 -0.44
N ASN A 237 12.18 -28.98 -1.65
CA ASN A 237 13.57 -29.38 -1.92
C ASN A 237 14.53 -28.19 -2.10
N ASN A 238 14.13 -27.01 -1.66
CA ASN A 238 14.94 -25.78 -1.65
C ASN A 238 15.29 -25.20 -3.03
N LYS A 239 14.60 -25.62 -4.10
CA LYS A 239 14.78 -25.05 -5.44
C LYS A 239 13.91 -23.80 -5.62
N SER A 240 14.47 -22.78 -6.25
CA SER A 240 13.72 -21.60 -6.66
C SER A 240 12.85 -21.93 -7.89
N PRO A 241 11.67 -21.28 -8.05
CA PRO A 241 10.93 -21.37 -9.30
C PRO A 241 11.71 -20.73 -10.46
N PRO A 242 11.33 -21.03 -11.72
CA PRO A 242 11.93 -20.37 -12.88
C PRO A 242 11.83 -18.86 -12.75
N SER A 243 12.93 -18.15 -12.98
CA SER A 243 12.96 -16.69 -12.83
C SER A 243 13.90 -16.06 -13.85
N MET A 244 13.41 -15.10 -14.59
CA MET A 244 14.22 -14.32 -15.53
C MET A 244 15.32 -13.48 -14.88
N TRP A 245 15.31 -13.35 -13.55
CA TRP A 245 16.26 -12.55 -12.78
C TRP A 245 17.37 -13.37 -12.11
N ASN A 246 17.12 -14.66 -11.94
CA ASN A 246 18.06 -15.56 -11.25
C ASN A 246 18.94 -16.36 -12.24
N ASP A 247 18.52 -16.44 -13.51
CA ASP A 247 19.20 -17.23 -14.52
C ASP A 247 20.07 -16.31 -15.39
N VAL A 248 21.32 -16.68 -15.56
CA VAL A 248 22.35 -15.95 -16.31
C VAL A 248 21.99 -15.87 -17.82
N ILE A 249 21.10 -16.72 -18.28
CA ILE A 249 20.67 -16.82 -19.69
C ILE A 249 19.42 -15.97 -19.91
N GLN A 250 19.62 -14.68 -20.19
CA GLN A 250 18.52 -13.80 -20.63
C GLN A 250 18.03 -14.22 -22.02
N ASN A 251 16.69 -14.23 -22.19
CA ASN A 251 16.00 -14.47 -23.46
C ASN A 251 16.13 -15.88 -24.05
N SER A 252 16.36 -16.91 -23.27
CA SER A 252 16.33 -18.28 -23.78
C SER A 252 14.87 -18.74 -24.00
N LYS A 253 14.65 -19.51 -25.07
CA LYS A 253 13.35 -20.14 -25.34
C LYS A 253 12.98 -21.10 -24.21
N ASP A 254 13.94 -21.86 -23.70
CA ASP A 254 13.76 -22.85 -22.64
C ASP A 254 13.30 -22.17 -21.33
N LEU A 255 13.82 -20.97 -21.03
CA LEU A 255 13.38 -20.19 -19.87
C LEU A 255 11.95 -19.71 -20.02
N SER A 256 11.57 -19.22 -21.22
CA SER A 256 10.19 -18.81 -21.50
C SER A 256 9.20 -19.95 -21.31
N GLU A 257 9.53 -21.13 -21.85
CA GLU A 257 8.72 -22.33 -21.72
C GLU A 257 8.63 -22.80 -20.25
N SER A 258 9.74 -22.74 -19.52
CA SER A 258 9.77 -23.08 -18.09
C SER A 258 8.91 -22.14 -17.24
N ILE A 259 8.98 -20.82 -17.49
CA ILE A 259 8.14 -19.82 -16.79
C ILE A 259 6.67 -20.04 -17.14
N ALA A 260 6.36 -20.21 -18.43
CA ALA A 260 4.99 -20.41 -18.89
C ALA A 260 4.38 -21.68 -18.27
N SER A 261 5.09 -22.81 -18.28
CA SER A 261 4.67 -24.08 -17.71
C SER A 261 4.47 -23.98 -16.19
N PHE A 262 5.41 -23.33 -15.48
CA PHE A 262 5.27 -23.08 -14.04
C PHE A 262 4.03 -22.25 -13.73
N CYS A 263 3.84 -21.14 -14.43
CA CYS A 263 2.71 -20.24 -14.20
C CYS A 263 1.37 -20.87 -14.55
N ASP A 264 1.30 -21.61 -15.65
CA ASP A 264 0.08 -22.32 -16.09
C ASP A 264 -0.43 -23.31 -15.03
N SER A 265 0.49 -23.95 -14.29
CA SER A 265 0.14 -24.90 -13.23
C SER A 265 -0.41 -24.23 -11.96
N ILE A 266 -0.11 -22.95 -11.71
CA ILE A 266 -0.46 -22.26 -10.46
C ILE A 266 -1.36 -21.04 -10.64
N ILE A 267 -1.53 -20.53 -11.85
CA ILE A 267 -2.37 -19.37 -12.15
C ILE A 267 -3.32 -19.71 -13.29
N SER A 268 -4.59 -19.40 -13.15
CA SER A 268 -5.58 -19.56 -14.21
C SER A 268 -6.27 -18.25 -14.55
N GLY A 269 -6.69 -18.12 -15.80
CA GLY A 269 -7.57 -17.07 -16.30
C GLY A 269 -8.88 -17.60 -16.85
N SER A 270 -9.21 -18.89 -16.60
CA SER A 270 -10.39 -19.57 -17.16
C SER A 270 -11.46 -19.79 -16.13
N SER A 271 -12.72 -19.57 -16.50
CA SER A 271 -13.88 -19.86 -15.67
C SER A 271 -14.02 -21.35 -15.41
N ASP A 272 -13.48 -22.20 -16.29
CA ASP A 272 -13.55 -23.65 -16.17
C ASP A 272 -12.45 -24.28 -15.30
N ALA A 273 -11.52 -23.46 -14.79
CA ALA A 273 -10.45 -23.95 -13.91
C ALA A 273 -10.93 -24.49 -12.56
N MET A 274 -12.14 -24.16 -12.14
CA MET A 274 -12.72 -24.56 -10.85
C MET A 274 -13.57 -25.85 -10.96
N ASN A 275 -13.15 -26.78 -11.81
CA ASN A 275 -13.71 -28.13 -11.86
C ASN A 275 -13.55 -28.86 -10.51
N CYS A 276 -14.43 -29.84 -10.25
CA CYS A 276 -14.28 -30.72 -9.08
C CYS A 276 -13.15 -31.75 -9.29
N ASP A 277 -12.75 -32.42 -8.22
CA ASP A 277 -11.66 -33.41 -8.28
C ASP A 277 -11.97 -34.68 -9.09
N LYS A 278 -13.25 -34.87 -9.48
CA LYS A 278 -13.71 -36.03 -10.25
C LYS A 278 -13.71 -35.78 -11.76
N HIS A 279 -13.68 -34.53 -12.20
CA HIS A 279 -13.84 -34.17 -13.60
C HIS A 279 -12.64 -33.32 -14.05
N GLU A 280 -12.05 -33.62 -15.19
CA GLU A 280 -10.97 -32.84 -15.80
C GLU A 280 -11.50 -31.51 -16.39
N VAL A 281 -12.77 -31.54 -16.84
CA VAL A 281 -13.48 -30.37 -17.38
C VAL A 281 -14.75 -30.14 -16.56
N ILE A 282 -15.27 -28.93 -16.52
CA ILE A 282 -16.54 -28.62 -15.83
C ILE A 282 -17.68 -29.37 -16.51
N GLU A 283 -18.33 -30.24 -15.76
CA GLU A 283 -19.56 -30.92 -16.18
C GLU A 283 -20.79 -30.11 -15.78
N GLN A 284 -21.74 -29.98 -16.73
CA GLN A 284 -22.93 -29.15 -16.53
C GLN A 284 -23.87 -29.70 -15.49
N ASP A 285 -23.95 -31.02 -15.36
CA ASP A 285 -24.83 -31.72 -14.40
C ASP A 285 -24.17 -31.93 -13.03
N CYS A 286 -22.92 -31.56 -12.86
CA CYS A 286 -22.20 -31.66 -11.60
C CYS A 286 -22.35 -30.39 -10.77
N GLU A 287 -23.06 -30.45 -9.64
CA GLU A 287 -23.28 -29.32 -8.74
C GLU A 287 -21.98 -28.71 -8.22
N GLU A 288 -20.95 -29.52 -8.00
CA GLU A 288 -19.66 -29.06 -7.50
C GLU A 288 -18.91 -28.28 -8.56
N CYS A 289 -18.88 -28.73 -9.81
CA CYS A 289 -18.34 -28.01 -10.95
C CYS A 289 -19.09 -26.69 -11.16
N GLN A 290 -20.44 -26.72 -11.14
CA GLN A 290 -21.22 -25.48 -11.32
C GLN A 290 -21.01 -24.49 -10.18
N ARG A 291 -20.86 -24.97 -8.95
CA ARG A 291 -20.53 -24.11 -7.80
C ARG A 291 -19.18 -23.44 -7.96
N GLY A 292 -18.17 -24.17 -8.44
CA GLY A 292 -16.86 -23.65 -8.79
C GLY A 292 -16.93 -22.56 -9.86
N ARG A 293 -17.60 -22.83 -10.98
CA ARG A 293 -17.80 -21.88 -12.08
C ARG A 293 -18.50 -20.61 -11.62
N ASN A 294 -19.61 -20.77 -10.89
CA ASN A 294 -20.36 -19.64 -10.34
C ASN A 294 -19.51 -18.76 -9.41
N MET A 295 -18.56 -19.36 -8.69
CA MET A 295 -17.64 -18.63 -7.83
C MET A 295 -16.68 -17.75 -8.67
N VAL A 296 -16.14 -18.29 -9.77
CA VAL A 296 -15.29 -17.50 -10.68
C VAL A 296 -16.07 -16.37 -11.33
N GLU A 297 -17.27 -16.69 -11.85
CA GLU A 297 -18.14 -15.68 -12.46
C GLU A 297 -18.50 -14.54 -11.49
N LYS A 298 -18.77 -14.88 -10.24
CA LYS A 298 -19.12 -13.91 -9.21
C LYS A 298 -17.97 -13.03 -8.78
N PHE A 299 -16.78 -13.60 -8.57
CA PHE A 299 -15.67 -12.90 -7.93
C PHE A 299 -14.56 -12.49 -8.88
N GLN A 300 -14.37 -13.19 -10.01
CA GLN A 300 -13.25 -12.94 -10.90
C GLN A 300 -13.63 -12.23 -12.21
N ARG A 301 -14.90 -12.28 -12.60
CA ARG A 301 -15.33 -11.55 -13.80
C ARG A 301 -15.35 -10.05 -13.55
N HIS A 302 -14.52 -9.33 -14.31
CA HIS A 302 -14.49 -7.87 -14.27
C HIS A 302 -15.76 -7.28 -14.91
N LYS A 303 -16.35 -6.34 -14.19
CA LYS A 303 -17.44 -5.50 -14.71
C LYS A 303 -16.92 -4.09 -14.87
N HIS A 304 -17.06 -3.53 -16.07
CA HIS A 304 -16.72 -2.13 -16.31
C HIS A 304 -17.65 -1.22 -15.51
N GLY A 305 -17.10 -0.15 -14.98
CA GLY A 305 -17.81 0.85 -14.22
C GLY A 305 -16.97 2.13 -14.12
N PHE A 306 -17.55 3.19 -13.63
CA PHE A 306 -16.90 4.50 -13.52
C PHE A 306 -15.52 4.44 -12.84
N SER A 307 -15.35 3.57 -11.87
CA SER A 307 -14.10 3.45 -11.10
C SER A 307 -12.95 2.75 -11.87
N CYS A 308 -13.24 2.00 -12.92
CA CYS A 308 -12.20 1.31 -13.69
C CYS A 308 -11.72 2.09 -14.92
N HIS A 309 -12.38 3.18 -15.31
CA HIS A 309 -12.00 3.99 -16.45
C HIS A 309 -10.77 4.85 -16.12
N LYS A 310 -9.86 4.96 -17.10
CA LYS A 310 -8.68 5.81 -16.98
C LYS A 310 -9.07 7.25 -17.32
N LYS A 311 -8.99 8.16 -16.35
CA LYS A 311 -9.32 9.60 -16.55
C LYS A 311 -8.54 10.15 -17.75
N GLY A 312 -9.26 10.86 -18.64
CA GLY A 312 -8.68 11.55 -19.78
C GLY A 312 -8.19 10.68 -20.93
N LYS A 313 -8.20 9.34 -20.82
CA LYS A 313 -7.79 8.44 -21.91
C LYS A 313 -8.99 7.80 -22.57
N LYS A 314 -9.30 8.27 -23.80
CA LYS A 314 -10.27 7.66 -24.69
C LYS A 314 -9.59 7.21 -25.98
N ILE A 315 -10.05 6.09 -26.52
CA ILE A 315 -9.60 5.57 -27.81
C ILE A 315 -10.70 5.84 -28.83
N ARG A 316 -10.30 6.43 -29.95
CA ARG A 316 -11.18 6.69 -31.10
C ARG A 316 -11.23 5.44 -31.96
N ILE A 317 -12.43 4.90 -32.18
CA ILE A 317 -12.67 3.73 -33.02
C ILE A 317 -13.68 4.13 -34.07
N GLN A 318 -13.42 3.78 -35.36
CA GLN A 318 -14.43 3.90 -36.39
C GLN A 318 -15.41 2.74 -36.25
N ALA A 319 -16.71 3.00 -36.38
CA ALA A 319 -17.75 1.99 -36.21
C ALA A 319 -17.60 0.76 -37.15
N ASN A 320 -16.84 0.91 -38.25
CA ASN A 320 -16.59 -0.13 -39.23
C ASN A 320 -15.22 -0.83 -39.10
N GLU A 321 -14.37 -0.46 -38.10
CA GLU A 321 -13.12 -1.18 -37.84
C GLU A 321 -13.42 -2.49 -37.14
N GLY A 322 -13.59 -3.59 -37.86
CA GLY A 322 -13.76 -4.93 -37.28
C GLY A 322 -14.82 -5.82 -37.94
N HIS A 323 -15.44 -5.39 -39.07
CA HIS A 323 -16.27 -6.28 -39.86
C HIS A 323 -15.46 -6.84 -41.02
N GLY A 324 -15.21 -8.13 -40.97
CA GLY A 324 -14.92 -8.88 -42.17
C GLY A 324 -16.07 -8.69 -43.17
N ARG A 325 -15.76 -8.12 -44.30
CA ARG A 325 -16.47 -8.07 -45.61
C ARG A 325 -17.99 -7.83 -45.69
N LEU A 326 -18.77 -7.57 -44.64
CA LEU A 326 -20.21 -7.32 -44.76
C LEU A 326 -20.58 -5.88 -44.37
N ASP A 327 -21.15 -5.18 -45.36
CA ASP A 327 -21.78 -3.85 -45.37
C ASP A 327 -20.91 -2.59 -45.43
N LYS A 328 -20.63 -2.16 -46.62
CA LYS A 328 -20.02 -0.85 -46.96
C LYS A 328 -20.98 0.36 -46.92
N GLN A 329 -22.14 0.30 -46.30
CA GLN A 329 -23.15 1.36 -46.40
C GLN A 329 -23.64 1.99 -45.07
N LYS A 330 -22.99 1.77 -43.93
CA LYS A 330 -23.32 2.54 -42.70
C LYS A 330 -22.31 3.65 -42.49
N ILE A 331 -22.81 4.89 -42.43
CA ILE A 331 -22.08 6.13 -42.14
C ILE A 331 -21.24 5.92 -40.88
N ALA A 332 -19.91 6.08 -41.03
CA ALA A 332 -18.95 5.90 -39.97
C ALA A 332 -19.16 6.92 -38.82
N SER A 333 -19.85 6.52 -37.78
CA SER A 333 -19.83 7.26 -36.52
C SER A 333 -18.57 6.93 -35.73
N GLU A 334 -17.77 7.93 -35.42
CA GLU A 334 -16.61 7.74 -34.54
C GLU A 334 -17.10 7.47 -33.12
N LEU A 335 -16.68 6.37 -32.52
CA LEU A 335 -16.95 6.00 -31.15
C LEU A 335 -15.73 6.30 -30.27
N LEU A 336 -15.92 7.02 -29.18
CA LEU A 336 -14.89 7.31 -28.19
C LEU A 336 -15.05 6.36 -27.00
N LEU A 337 -14.16 5.38 -26.87
CA LEU A 337 -14.21 4.36 -25.85
C LEU A 337 -13.27 4.66 -24.68
N ASP A 338 -13.75 4.49 -23.45
CA ASP A 338 -12.96 4.64 -22.25
C ASP A 338 -12.01 3.44 -22.06
N VAL A 339 -10.77 3.73 -21.69
CA VAL A 339 -9.75 2.70 -21.44
C VAL A 339 -9.84 2.21 -20.01
N CYS A 340 -9.95 0.89 -19.83
CA CYS A 340 -9.92 0.29 -18.49
C CYS A 340 -8.52 0.35 -17.88
N ARG A 341 -8.38 0.96 -16.68
CA ARG A 341 -7.10 1.03 -15.94
C ARG A 341 -6.57 -0.34 -15.51
N LEU A 342 -7.46 -1.34 -15.37
CA LEU A 342 -7.12 -2.71 -14.99
C LEU A 342 -6.77 -3.58 -16.21
N ARG A 343 -6.67 -2.96 -17.40
CA ARG A 343 -6.32 -3.61 -18.67
C ARG A 343 -7.26 -4.78 -19.03
N HIS A 344 -8.57 -4.58 -18.83
CA HIS A 344 -9.59 -5.42 -19.43
C HIS A 344 -10.13 -4.76 -20.70
N PRO A 345 -10.54 -5.55 -21.69
CA PRO A 345 -10.48 -7.02 -21.76
C PRO A 345 -9.05 -7.56 -21.90
N LYS A 346 -8.83 -8.78 -21.38
CA LYS A 346 -7.58 -9.53 -21.62
C LYS A 346 -7.63 -10.15 -23.00
N VAL A 347 -6.49 -10.55 -23.53
CA VAL A 347 -6.41 -11.17 -24.85
C VAL A 347 -6.69 -12.67 -24.76
N PRO A 348 -7.45 -13.27 -25.73
CA PRO A 348 -7.58 -14.72 -25.86
C PRO A 348 -6.21 -15.36 -26.18
N MET A 349 -6.00 -16.59 -25.72
CA MET A 349 -4.78 -17.34 -25.96
C MET A 349 -5.02 -18.85 -25.86
N ASP A 350 -4.50 -19.62 -26.83
CA ASP A 350 -4.65 -21.08 -26.89
C ASP A 350 -3.83 -21.82 -25.83
N ARG A 351 -2.71 -21.26 -25.40
CA ARG A 351 -1.84 -21.78 -24.33
C ARG A 351 -1.12 -20.65 -23.63
N THR A 352 -0.65 -20.88 -22.42
CA THR A 352 0.12 -19.91 -21.65
C THR A 352 1.49 -19.69 -22.32
N GLU A 353 1.86 -18.42 -22.51
CA GLU A 353 3.11 -18.00 -23.12
C GLU A 353 3.79 -16.92 -22.30
N PHE A 354 5.12 -16.98 -22.24
CA PHE A 354 5.93 -15.88 -21.73
C PHE A 354 6.64 -15.21 -22.91
N ILE A 355 6.31 -13.94 -23.17
CA ILE A 355 6.86 -13.18 -24.30
C ILE A 355 7.82 -12.09 -23.82
N TRP A 356 8.93 -11.95 -24.52
CA TRP A 356 9.93 -10.93 -24.26
C TRP A 356 9.61 -9.64 -25.00
N ALA A 357 10.10 -8.50 -24.49
CA ALA A 357 10.09 -7.23 -25.22
C ALA A 357 10.86 -7.35 -26.54
N PHE A 358 10.61 -6.44 -27.45
CA PHE A 358 11.43 -6.35 -28.67
C PHE A 358 12.87 -6.04 -28.29
N PRO A 359 13.85 -6.73 -28.92
CA PRO A 359 15.25 -6.31 -28.87
C PRO A 359 15.41 -4.86 -29.34
N LYS A 360 16.37 -4.13 -28.77
CA LYS A 360 16.60 -2.71 -29.09
C LYS A 360 16.97 -2.44 -30.56
N ASP A 361 17.55 -3.44 -31.20
CA ASP A 361 17.98 -3.45 -32.60
C ASP A 361 16.90 -3.96 -33.59
N THR A 362 15.67 -4.20 -33.11
CA THR A 362 14.58 -4.67 -33.96
C THR A 362 14.23 -3.62 -35.04
N ASP A 363 14.08 -4.06 -36.30
CA ASP A 363 13.68 -3.20 -37.40
C ASP A 363 12.40 -2.42 -37.06
N THR A 364 12.45 -1.13 -37.30
CA THR A 364 11.34 -0.20 -37.04
C THR A 364 10.07 -0.54 -37.81
N VAL A 365 10.21 -1.14 -39.02
CA VAL A 365 9.09 -1.60 -39.87
C VAL A 365 8.37 -2.75 -39.17
N VAL A 366 9.12 -3.70 -38.60
CA VAL A 366 8.55 -4.84 -37.84
C VAL A 366 7.75 -4.34 -36.65
N VAL A 367 8.34 -3.43 -35.88
CA VAL A 367 7.68 -2.84 -34.70
C VAL A 367 6.42 -2.06 -35.09
N LYS A 368 6.47 -1.29 -36.19
CA LYS A 368 5.34 -0.52 -36.71
C LYS A 368 4.18 -1.43 -37.12
N ASN A 369 4.48 -2.50 -37.85
CA ASN A 369 3.48 -3.48 -38.28
C ASN A 369 2.87 -4.21 -37.09
N ALA A 370 3.68 -4.65 -36.15
CA ALA A 370 3.25 -5.27 -34.90
C ALA A 370 2.31 -4.34 -34.09
N LYS A 371 2.62 -3.03 -34.04
CA LYS A 371 1.79 -2.04 -33.36
C LYS A 371 0.45 -1.83 -34.08
N GLN A 372 0.41 -1.88 -35.39
CA GLN A 372 -0.85 -1.83 -36.16
C GLN A 372 -1.72 -3.05 -35.85
N ASP A 373 -1.13 -4.25 -35.86
CA ASP A 373 -1.84 -5.47 -35.56
C ASP A 373 -2.32 -5.51 -34.08
N TYR A 374 -1.48 -5.07 -33.12
CA TYR A 374 -1.89 -4.91 -31.73
C TYR A 374 -3.09 -3.97 -31.59
N ASN A 375 -3.08 -2.84 -32.28
CA ASN A 375 -4.18 -1.88 -32.23
C ASN A 375 -5.48 -2.47 -32.80
N LYS A 376 -5.43 -3.30 -33.87
CA LYS A 376 -6.61 -4.00 -34.39
C LYS A 376 -7.20 -4.93 -33.33
N ILE A 377 -6.35 -5.79 -32.74
CA ILE A 377 -6.77 -6.72 -31.67
C ILE A 377 -7.43 -5.97 -30.53
N TYR A 378 -6.75 -4.94 -30.03
CA TYR A 378 -7.19 -4.21 -28.84
C TYR A 378 -8.49 -3.43 -29.10
N LYS A 379 -8.61 -2.76 -30.24
CA LYS A 379 -9.82 -2.05 -30.65
C LYS A 379 -11.02 -2.98 -30.81
N TYR A 380 -10.80 -4.16 -31.43
CA TYR A 380 -11.83 -5.18 -31.58
C TYR A 380 -12.38 -5.62 -30.22
N LEU A 381 -11.52 -5.99 -29.29
CA LEU A 381 -11.91 -6.44 -27.95
C LEU A 381 -12.58 -5.33 -27.12
N LEU A 382 -12.09 -4.08 -27.19
CA LEU A 382 -12.71 -2.94 -26.53
C LEU A 382 -14.13 -2.68 -27.05
N ARG A 383 -14.33 -2.75 -28.37
CA ARG A 383 -15.65 -2.52 -28.96
C ARG A 383 -16.67 -3.55 -28.47
N LEU A 384 -16.28 -4.81 -28.41
CA LEU A 384 -17.14 -5.91 -27.93
C LEU A 384 -17.61 -5.73 -26.47
N THR A 385 -16.82 -5.08 -25.64
CA THR A 385 -17.05 -5.00 -24.18
C THR A 385 -17.43 -3.59 -23.71
N HIS A 386 -17.74 -2.67 -24.65
CA HIS A 386 -17.96 -1.27 -24.32
C HIS A 386 -19.31 -0.95 -23.68
N SER A 387 -20.38 -1.55 -24.16
CA SER A 387 -21.74 -1.27 -23.63
C SER A 387 -21.95 -1.97 -22.28
N GLU A 388 -22.74 -1.38 -21.40
CA GLU A 388 -23.09 -2.01 -20.10
C GLU A 388 -23.81 -3.33 -20.31
N ASP A 389 -24.62 -3.44 -21.39
CA ASP A 389 -25.41 -4.62 -21.73
C ASP A 389 -24.76 -5.51 -22.80
N PHE A 390 -23.44 -5.38 -23.05
CA PHE A 390 -22.76 -6.15 -24.11
C PHE A 390 -22.98 -7.65 -23.98
N THR A 391 -23.15 -8.18 -22.76
CA THR A 391 -23.33 -9.62 -22.50
C THR A 391 -24.59 -10.20 -23.15
N THR A 392 -25.57 -9.37 -23.51
CA THR A 392 -26.80 -9.76 -24.21
C THR A 392 -26.74 -9.58 -25.73
N SER A 393 -25.68 -8.93 -26.24
CA SER A 393 -25.53 -8.67 -27.66
C SER A 393 -25.26 -9.94 -28.46
N GLU A 394 -25.76 -10.00 -29.70
CA GLU A 394 -25.47 -11.11 -30.59
C GLU A 394 -23.97 -11.23 -30.91
N GLU A 395 -23.28 -10.10 -31.10
CA GLU A 395 -21.83 -10.08 -31.31
C GLU A 395 -21.06 -10.76 -30.16
N TRP A 396 -21.45 -10.50 -28.92
CA TRP A 396 -20.85 -11.15 -27.76
C TRP A 396 -21.16 -12.65 -27.71
N GLN A 397 -22.40 -13.04 -28.03
CA GLN A 397 -22.77 -14.46 -28.02
C GLN A 397 -21.99 -15.25 -29.08
N GLN A 398 -21.77 -14.66 -30.28
CA GLN A 398 -20.92 -15.24 -31.33
C GLN A 398 -19.46 -15.29 -30.87
N PHE A 399 -18.93 -14.19 -30.36
CA PHE A 399 -17.54 -14.08 -29.92
C PHE A 399 -17.20 -15.10 -28.81
N LYS A 400 -18.03 -15.24 -27.78
CA LYS A 400 -17.75 -16.14 -26.66
C LYS A 400 -17.69 -17.63 -27.06
N SER A 401 -18.28 -18.01 -28.18
CA SER A 401 -18.26 -19.37 -28.72
C SER A 401 -17.17 -19.60 -29.77
N MET A 402 -16.41 -18.55 -30.11
CA MET A 402 -15.34 -18.67 -31.10
C MET A 402 -14.17 -19.48 -30.57
N SER A 403 -13.60 -20.33 -31.41
CA SER A 403 -12.29 -20.92 -31.19
C SER A 403 -11.19 -19.86 -31.33
N PHE A 404 -9.99 -20.13 -30.81
CA PHE A 404 -8.85 -19.22 -30.96
C PHE A 404 -8.48 -19.03 -32.44
N SER A 405 -8.63 -20.05 -33.30
CA SER A 405 -8.41 -19.95 -34.75
C SER A 405 -9.39 -18.97 -35.41
N GLN A 406 -10.68 -19.08 -35.10
CA GLN A 406 -11.71 -18.14 -35.57
C GLN A 406 -11.43 -16.70 -35.09
N PHE A 407 -11.01 -16.55 -33.83
CA PHE A 407 -10.61 -15.24 -33.32
C PHE A 407 -9.43 -14.64 -34.11
N LEU A 408 -8.38 -15.43 -34.43
CA LEU A 408 -7.25 -14.97 -35.24
C LEU A 408 -7.69 -14.53 -36.65
N PHE A 409 -8.67 -15.20 -37.23
CA PHE A 409 -9.27 -14.81 -38.51
C PHE A 409 -10.01 -13.47 -38.39
N GLU A 410 -10.87 -13.33 -37.38
CA GLU A 410 -11.66 -12.11 -37.13
C GLU A 410 -10.79 -10.86 -36.93
N VAL A 411 -9.67 -10.98 -36.22
CA VAL A 411 -8.76 -9.86 -36.01
C VAL A 411 -7.77 -9.64 -37.14
N GLY A 412 -7.92 -10.40 -38.27
CA GLY A 412 -7.13 -10.24 -39.49
C GLY A 412 -5.69 -10.73 -39.40
N MET A 413 -5.42 -11.70 -38.51
CA MET A 413 -4.14 -12.41 -38.44
C MET A 413 -4.04 -13.54 -39.45
N MET A 414 -5.17 -14.09 -39.89
CA MET A 414 -5.33 -15.13 -40.90
C MET A 414 -6.14 -14.59 -42.09
N ASN A 415 -5.92 -15.14 -43.27
CA ASN A 415 -6.66 -14.78 -44.48
C ASN A 415 -7.92 -15.65 -44.70
N ASP A 416 -7.86 -16.92 -44.26
CA ASP A 416 -8.94 -17.89 -44.36
C ASP A 416 -9.17 -18.58 -43.00
N GLU A 417 -10.43 -18.90 -42.72
CA GLU A 417 -10.82 -19.53 -41.43
C GLU A 417 -10.35 -21.01 -41.35
N TYR A 418 -10.32 -21.70 -42.49
CA TYR A 418 -9.98 -23.14 -42.59
C TYR A 418 -8.60 -23.33 -43.22
N THR A 419 -7.56 -23.07 -42.48
CA THR A 419 -6.19 -23.21 -42.96
C THR A 419 -5.46 -24.33 -42.21
N GLY A 420 -4.50 -24.98 -42.93
CA GLY A 420 -3.68 -26.01 -42.29
C GLY A 420 -2.81 -25.52 -41.15
N GLU A 421 -2.27 -26.45 -40.39
CA GLU A 421 -1.45 -26.21 -39.20
C GLU A 421 -0.33 -25.18 -39.43
N TYR A 422 0.29 -25.18 -40.60
CA TYR A 422 1.34 -24.23 -40.95
C TYR A 422 0.86 -22.77 -40.90
N GLN A 423 -0.28 -22.50 -41.50
CA GLN A 423 -0.84 -21.13 -41.57
C GLN A 423 -1.34 -20.68 -40.23
N PHE A 424 -1.91 -21.57 -39.42
CA PHE A 424 -2.28 -21.30 -38.03
C PHE A 424 -1.04 -20.89 -37.20
N ASN A 425 0.05 -21.65 -37.34
CA ASN A 425 1.28 -21.35 -36.60
C ASN A 425 1.89 -19.98 -37.03
N MET A 426 1.83 -19.64 -38.32
CA MET A 426 2.27 -18.32 -38.81
C MET A 426 1.38 -17.18 -38.30
N ALA A 427 0.08 -17.34 -38.29
CA ALA A 427 -0.86 -16.36 -37.73
C ALA A 427 -0.67 -16.18 -36.21
N ARG A 428 -0.46 -17.28 -35.50
CA ARG A 428 -0.15 -17.29 -34.09
C ARG A 428 1.16 -16.54 -33.79
N GLN A 429 2.22 -16.76 -34.58
CA GLN A 429 3.48 -16.02 -34.41
C GLN A 429 3.31 -14.51 -34.68
N ARG A 430 2.52 -14.15 -35.70
CA ARG A 430 2.16 -12.74 -35.97
C ARG A 430 1.40 -12.12 -34.79
N TYR A 431 0.45 -12.86 -34.24
CA TYR A 431 -0.31 -12.46 -33.07
C TYR A 431 0.60 -12.24 -31.83
N LEU A 432 1.49 -13.18 -31.53
CA LEU A 432 2.47 -13.04 -30.44
C LEU A 432 3.40 -11.85 -30.68
N THR A 433 3.81 -11.61 -31.93
CA THR A 433 4.64 -10.45 -32.30
C THR A 433 3.89 -9.14 -32.06
N ALA A 434 2.59 -9.09 -32.38
CA ALA A 434 1.75 -7.94 -32.07
C ALA A 434 1.65 -7.69 -30.56
N LEU A 435 1.49 -8.75 -29.77
CA LEU A 435 1.40 -8.64 -28.30
C LEU A 435 2.68 -8.15 -27.63
N ARG A 436 3.87 -8.31 -28.27
CA ARG A 436 5.13 -7.71 -27.77
C ARG A 436 5.04 -6.20 -27.61
N CYS A 437 4.18 -5.51 -28.39
CA CYS A 437 3.95 -4.08 -28.24
C CYS A 437 3.32 -3.68 -26.90
N SER A 438 2.73 -4.63 -26.17
CA SER A 438 2.18 -4.40 -24.83
C SER A 438 3.18 -4.62 -23.70
N VAL A 439 4.36 -5.17 -24.00
CA VAL A 439 5.44 -5.41 -23.04
C VAL A 439 6.15 -4.10 -22.77
N LYS A 440 6.10 -3.62 -21.53
CA LYS A 440 6.70 -2.33 -21.17
C LYS A 440 8.16 -2.42 -20.74
N SER A 441 8.58 -3.56 -20.17
CA SER A 441 9.91 -3.71 -19.61
C SER A 441 10.65 -4.92 -20.18
N SER A 442 10.66 -6.04 -19.50
CA SER A 442 11.50 -7.17 -19.88
C SER A 442 10.71 -8.31 -20.50
N GLY A 443 9.56 -8.64 -19.95
CA GLY A 443 8.70 -9.72 -20.43
C GLY A 443 7.28 -9.65 -19.88
N LEU A 444 6.37 -10.40 -20.50
CA LEU A 444 4.96 -10.46 -20.14
C LEU A 444 4.47 -11.91 -20.19
N LEU A 445 3.82 -12.35 -19.12
CA LEU A 445 3.10 -13.61 -19.08
C LEU A 445 1.69 -13.42 -19.63
N ILE A 446 1.32 -14.24 -20.61
CA ILE A 446 -0.04 -14.29 -21.15
C ILE A 446 -0.58 -15.69 -20.86
N LEU A 447 -1.62 -15.75 -20.06
CA LEU A 447 -2.25 -17.03 -19.69
C LEU A 447 -3.13 -17.56 -20.81
N LYS A 448 -3.23 -18.88 -20.90
CA LYS A 448 -4.29 -19.55 -21.66
C LYS A 448 -5.64 -18.94 -21.27
N ARG A 449 -6.46 -18.60 -22.27
CA ARG A 449 -7.72 -17.90 -22.06
C ARG A 449 -8.65 -18.09 -23.25
N GLU A 450 -9.80 -18.65 -23.00
CA GLU A 450 -10.85 -18.74 -24.00
C GLU A 450 -11.46 -17.36 -24.29
N THR A 451 -12.15 -17.25 -25.43
CA THR A 451 -12.84 -16.00 -25.82
C THR A 451 -13.89 -15.56 -24.80
N CYS A 452 -14.59 -16.49 -24.15
CA CYS A 452 -15.57 -16.21 -23.10
C CYS A 452 -14.94 -15.64 -21.80
N ASP A 453 -13.63 -15.81 -21.61
CA ASP A 453 -12.93 -15.53 -20.36
C ASP A 453 -12.11 -14.22 -20.38
N ILE A 454 -12.22 -13.40 -21.41
CA ILE A 454 -11.42 -12.17 -21.57
C ILE A 454 -11.63 -11.15 -20.43
N LEU A 455 -12.66 -11.29 -19.65
CA LEU A 455 -12.98 -10.46 -18.49
C LEU A 455 -12.65 -11.13 -17.15
N ILE A 456 -12.15 -12.36 -17.14
CA ILE A 456 -11.78 -13.06 -15.90
C ILE A 456 -10.41 -12.57 -15.41
N ASN A 457 -10.32 -12.18 -14.13
CA ASN A 457 -9.06 -11.90 -13.47
C ASN A 457 -8.25 -13.18 -13.25
N ASN A 458 -6.94 -13.05 -13.19
CA ASN A 458 -6.06 -14.16 -12.88
C ASN A 458 -6.24 -14.63 -11.44
N PHE A 459 -6.35 -15.93 -11.22
CA PHE A 459 -6.54 -16.49 -9.89
C PHE A 459 -5.84 -17.85 -9.73
N ASN A 460 -5.72 -18.33 -8.49
CA ASN A 460 -5.32 -19.69 -8.18
C ASN A 460 -6.51 -20.45 -7.63
N LYS A 461 -6.74 -21.69 -8.11
CA LYS A 461 -7.90 -22.54 -7.78
C LYS A 461 -8.03 -22.75 -6.26
N GLN A 462 -6.96 -23.15 -5.60
CA GLN A 462 -6.95 -23.45 -4.17
C GLN A 462 -7.20 -22.21 -3.32
N LEU A 463 -6.53 -21.10 -3.68
CA LEU A 463 -6.71 -19.82 -2.98
C LEU A 463 -8.12 -19.27 -3.16
N MET A 464 -8.71 -19.44 -4.35
CA MET A 464 -10.08 -19.01 -4.65
C MET A 464 -11.11 -19.74 -3.78
N SER A 465 -10.95 -21.06 -3.63
CA SER A 465 -11.81 -21.89 -2.77
C SER A 465 -11.83 -21.43 -1.33
N ILE A 466 -10.68 -20.95 -0.82
CA ILE A 466 -10.49 -20.51 0.57
C ILE A 466 -10.88 -19.05 0.74
N HIS A 467 -10.41 -18.16 -0.16
CA HIS A 467 -10.57 -16.73 -0.01
C HIS A 467 -12.00 -16.26 -0.28
N ARG A 468 -12.66 -16.79 -1.30
CA ARG A 468 -14.05 -16.48 -1.71
C ARG A 468 -14.28 -14.98 -1.87
N ALA A 469 -13.36 -14.32 -2.57
CA ALA A 469 -13.43 -12.92 -2.92
C ALA A 469 -12.55 -12.66 -4.15
N ASN A 470 -12.65 -11.48 -4.74
CA ASN A 470 -11.80 -11.11 -5.86
C ASN A 470 -10.32 -11.16 -5.47
N MET A 471 -9.52 -11.72 -6.36
CA MET A 471 -8.06 -11.70 -6.30
C MET A 471 -7.49 -11.45 -7.69
N ASP A 472 -6.23 -11.01 -7.74
CA ASP A 472 -5.42 -10.98 -8.96
C ASP A 472 -4.04 -11.53 -8.63
N ILE A 473 -3.59 -12.50 -9.39
CA ILE A 473 -2.27 -13.13 -9.25
C ILE A 473 -1.48 -12.90 -10.51
N GLN A 474 -0.28 -12.34 -10.36
CA GLN A 474 0.62 -12.05 -11.47
C GLN A 474 2.01 -12.60 -11.16
N TYR A 475 2.66 -13.18 -12.16
CA TYR A 475 4.09 -13.49 -12.11
C TYR A 475 4.89 -12.18 -12.17
N CYS A 476 5.87 -12.03 -11.29
CA CYS A 476 6.73 -10.84 -11.23
C CYS A 476 7.79 -10.89 -12.35
N SER A 477 7.39 -10.53 -13.56
CA SER A 477 8.29 -10.38 -14.69
C SER A 477 9.11 -9.09 -14.63
N ASP A 478 8.62 -8.08 -13.92
CA ASP A 478 9.27 -6.81 -13.71
C ASP A 478 9.24 -6.41 -12.23
N PRO A 479 10.31 -6.71 -11.48
CA PRO A 479 10.39 -6.37 -10.07
C PRO A 479 10.42 -4.85 -9.84
N TYR A 480 10.87 -4.04 -10.81
CA TYR A 480 10.87 -2.59 -10.71
C TYR A 480 9.44 -2.06 -10.69
N ALA A 481 8.67 -2.39 -11.74
CA ALA A 481 7.27 -1.98 -11.82
C ALA A 481 6.44 -2.48 -10.65
N VAL A 482 6.74 -3.66 -10.10
CA VAL A 482 6.03 -4.21 -8.95
C VAL A 482 6.40 -3.47 -7.67
N VAL A 483 7.68 -3.18 -7.44
CA VAL A 483 8.12 -2.40 -6.29
C VAL A 483 7.58 -0.98 -6.38
N GLU A 484 7.68 -0.34 -7.54
CA GLU A 484 7.13 0.99 -7.81
C GLU A 484 5.62 1.02 -7.56
N TYR A 485 4.86 0.03 -8.06
CA TYR A 485 3.44 -0.09 -7.77
C TYR A 485 3.16 -0.24 -6.27
N MET A 486 3.90 -1.09 -5.57
CA MET A 486 3.76 -1.26 -4.12
C MET A 486 4.10 0.01 -3.34
N ILE A 487 5.03 0.81 -3.86
CA ILE A 487 5.57 2.02 -3.23
C ILE A 487 4.87 3.27 -3.77
N GLY A 488 4.62 3.39 -5.06
CA GLY A 488 4.01 4.54 -5.71
C GLY A 488 2.56 4.78 -5.24
N TYR A 489 1.84 3.72 -4.90
CA TYR A 489 0.57 3.85 -4.18
C TYR A 489 0.74 4.37 -2.75
N LEU A 490 1.92 4.22 -2.16
CA LEU A 490 2.28 4.80 -0.87
C LEU A 490 2.42 6.33 -0.95
N VAL A 491 2.81 6.84 -2.10
CA VAL A 491 3.13 8.26 -2.32
C VAL A 491 1.95 9.02 -2.94
N LYS A 492 1.16 8.39 -3.82
CA LYS A 492 0.11 9.10 -4.60
C LYS A 492 -1.10 9.59 -3.81
N SER A 493 -1.55 8.88 -2.78
CA SER A 493 -2.63 9.37 -1.90
C SER A 493 -2.18 10.49 -0.97
N GLU A 494 -0.87 10.71 -0.86
CA GLU A 494 -0.23 11.63 0.07
C GLU A 494 0.76 12.60 -0.61
N ALA A 495 0.83 12.65 -1.94
CA ALA A 495 1.74 13.55 -2.65
C ALA A 495 1.51 15.01 -2.24
N GLY A 496 0.24 15.45 -2.17
CA GLY A 496 -0.12 16.76 -1.66
C GLY A 496 0.25 16.96 -0.20
N THR A 497 0.05 15.95 0.64
CA THR A 497 0.43 15.98 2.06
C THR A 497 1.95 15.96 2.22
N SER A 498 2.67 15.18 1.42
CA SER A 498 4.14 15.15 1.44
C SER A 498 4.76 16.48 1.02
N LEU A 499 4.22 17.13 -0.01
CA LEU A 499 4.66 18.45 -0.45
C LEU A 499 4.39 19.50 0.62
N LEU A 500 3.19 19.50 1.20
CA LEU A 500 2.84 20.39 2.32
C LEU A 500 3.78 20.20 3.52
N LEU A 501 4.08 18.95 3.88
CA LEU A 501 5.00 18.65 4.98
C LEU A 501 6.43 19.08 4.67
N LYS A 502 6.88 18.91 3.42
CA LYS A 502 8.20 19.38 2.98
C LYS A 502 8.26 20.90 3.06
N ASN A 503 7.26 21.61 2.55
CA ASN A 503 7.19 23.06 2.60
C ASN A 503 7.20 23.58 4.04
N ILE A 504 6.43 23.01 4.94
CA ILE A 504 6.42 23.35 6.37
C ILE A 504 7.80 23.13 7.01
N ASN A 505 8.48 22.04 6.67
CA ASN A 505 9.80 21.77 7.18
C ASN A 505 10.84 22.75 6.64
N ASP A 506 10.79 23.07 5.35
CA ASP A 506 11.72 24.00 4.69
C ASP A 506 11.48 25.44 5.17
N GLU A 507 10.24 25.83 5.41
CA GLU A 507 9.85 27.10 6.01
C GLU A 507 10.38 27.20 7.45
N ALA A 508 10.15 26.19 8.27
CA ALA A 508 10.64 26.12 9.64
C ALA A 508 12.17 26.17 9.74
N LEU A 509 12.88 25.56 8.76
CA LEU A 509 14.34 25.64 8.65
C LEU A 509 14.80 27.05 8.28
N ARG A 510 14.11 27.74 7.37
CA ARG A 510 14.40 29.14 7.00
C ARG A 510 14.13 30.10 8.14
N GLU A 511 13.05 29.89 8.90
CA GLU A 511 12.67 30.73 10.05
C GLU A 511 13.48 30.41 11.32
N GLY A 512 14.32 29.37 11.32
CA GLY A 512 15.11 28.95 12.47
C GLY A 512 14.27 28.41 13.62
N GLU A 513 13.08 27.88 13.32
CA GLU A 513 12.20 27.31 14.32
C GLU A 513 12.80 26.09 15.02
N SER A 514 12.38 25.84 16.26
CA SER A 514 12.78 24.63 16.98
C SER A 514 12.17 23.39 16.33
N THR A 515 12.91 22.28 16.30
CA THR A 515 12.42 20.99 15.79
C THR A 515 11.07 20.60 16.44
N LEU A 516 10.85 20.96 17.69
CA LEU A 516 9.60 20.71 18.38
C LEU A 516 8.42 21.50 17.78
N ALA A 517 8.65 22.79 17.47
CA ALA A 517 7.64 23.62 16.81
C ALA A 517 7.31 23.06 15.43
N THR A 518 8.34 22.67 14.66
CA THR A 518 8.22 22.04 13.35
C THR A 518 7.41 20.74 13.44
N VAL A 519 7.72 19.85 14.38
CA VAL A 519 6.96 18.59 14.60
C VAL A 519 5.49 18.87 14.93
N LYS A 520 5.21 19.90 15.72
CA LYS A 520 3.83 20.31 16.02
C LYS A 520 3.09 20.86 14.81
N LYS A 521 3.75 21.69 13.98
CA LYS A 521 3.18 22.20 12.73
C LYS A 521 2.88 21.05 11.77
N ILE A 522 3.85 20.14 11.58
CA ILE A 522 3.70 18.94 10.74
C ILE A 522 2.56 18.05 11.27
N GLY A 523 2.48 17.81 12.57
CA GLY A 523 1.40 17.03 13.18
C GLY A 523 0.02 17.62 12.89
N LYS A 524 -0.14 18.93 13.06
CA LYS A 524 -1.39 19.65 12.74
C LYS A 524 -1.75 19.58 11.25
N ALA A 525 -0.76 19.64 10.36
CA ALA A 525 -1.00 19.54 8.92
C ALA A 525 -1.40 18.12 8.49
N LEU A 526 -0.80 17.09 9.10
CA LEU A 526 -1.18 15.69 8.89
C LEU A 526 -2.64 15.42 9.27
N ASP A 527 -3.11 16.02 10.37
CA ASP A 527 -4.49 15.86 10.84
C ASP A 527 -5.51 16.54 9.90
N LYS A 528 -5.14 17.67 9.29
CA LYS A 528 -6.04 18.47 8.43
C LYS A 528 -6.17 17.92 6.99
N GLY A 529 -5.14 17.28 6.47
CA GLY A 529 -5.05 16.91 5.04
C GLY A 529 -5.47 15.47 4.73
N ARG A 530 -6.01 14.70 5.69
CA ARG A 530 -6.15 13.25 5.52
C ARG A 530 -7.58 12.76 5.64
N GLU A 531 -8.06 12.12 4.59
CA GLU A 531 -9.32 11.37 4.59
C GLU A 531 -9.08 9.96 5.15
N VAL A 532 -9.75 9.60 6.24
CA VAL A 532 -9.65 8.28 6.89
C VAL A 532 -11.01 7.63 6.97
N SER A 533 -11.14 6.43 6.42
CA SER A 533 -12.36 5.63 6.57
C SER A 533 -12.50 5.08 8.01
N VAL A 534 -13.73 4.75 8.41
CA VAL A 534 -13.98 4.15 9.74
C VAL A 534 -13.26 2.80 9.89
N GLN A 535 -13.19 2.00 8.82
CA GLN A 535 -12.47 0.73 8.79
C GLN A 535 -10.96 0.94 9.03
N GLU A 536 -10.36 1.93 8.37
CA GLU A 536 -8.97 2.30 8.61
C GLU A 536 -8.76 2.80 10.03
N ALA A 537 -9.67 3.62 10.55
CA ALA A 537 -9.62 4.11 11.92
C ALA A 537 -9.59 2.94 12.91
N VAL A 538 -10.46 1.97 12.76
CA VAL A 538 -10.46 0.75 13.59
C VAL A 538 -9.14 -0.01 13.48
N PHE A 539 -8.60 -0.18 12.27
CA PHE A 539 -7.32 -0.85 12.04
C PHE A 539 -6.17 -0.18 12.82
N ARG A 540 -6.11 1.14 12.75
CA ARG A 540 -5.08 1.96 13.40
C ARG A 540 -5.25 2.01 14.92
N ILE A 541 -6.48 2.15 15.42
CA ILE A 541 -6.79 2.13 16.85
C ILE A 541 -6.41 0.79 17.48
N LEU A 542 -6.81 -0.31 16.85
CA LEU A 542 -6.50 -1.67 17.33
C LEU A 542 -5.02 -2.03 17.17
N GLY A 543 -4.27 -1.23 16.43
CA GLY A 543 -2.85 -1.47 16.17
C GLY A 543 -2.61 -2.66 15.26
N LEU A 544 -3.57 -2.96 14.37
CA LEU A 544 -3.43 -4.00 13.36
C LEU A 544 -2.35 -3.61 12.34
N PRO A 545 -1.61 -4.58 11.77
CA PRO A 545 -0.51 -4.28 10.88
C PRO A 545 -1.01 -3.83 9.51
N MET A 546 -0.69 -2.60 9.10
CA MET A 546 -0.94 -2.11 7.74
C MET A 546 0.09 -2.63 6.74
N THR A 547 1.29 -2.98 7.21
CA THR A 547 2.34 -3.69 6.46
C THR A 547 2.89 -4.81 7.31
N LYS A 548 3.21 -5.95 6.71
CA LYS A 548 3.81 -7.07 7.41
C LYS A 548 4.85 -7.78 6.54
N PHE A 549 5.99 -8.04 7.15
CA PHE A 549 7.05 -8.87 6.60
C PHE A 549 7.07 -10.21 7.31
N SER A 550 7.27 -11.28 6.56
CA SER A 550 7.50 -12.60 7.17
C SER A 550 8.85 -12.71 7.84
N ASP A 551 9.83 -11.96 7.32
CA ASP A 551 11.20 -11.97 7.80
C ASP A 551 11.46 -10.78 8.73
N VAL A 552 12.31 -11.02 9.71
CA VAL A 552 12.83 -9.94 10.56
C VAL A 552 13.85 -9.16 9.76
N VAL A 553 13.69 -7.84 9.68
CA VAL A 553 14.66 -6.94 9.06
C VAL A 553 15.37 -6.16 10.15
N LYS A 554 16.72 -6.23 10.18
CA LYS A 554 17.55 -5.49 11.14
C LYS A 554 18.37 -4.43 10.43
N PHE A 555 18.37 -3.23 10.98
CA PHE A 555 19.17 -2.10 10.51
C PHE A 555 20.54 -2.12 11.18
N ILE A 556 21.60 -1.99 10.38
CA ILE A 556 22.98 -1.77 10.81
C ILE A 556 23.37 -0.37 10.36
N ASP A 557 23.75 0.48 11.30
CA ASP A 557 24.24 1.82 11.01
C ASP A 557 25.72 1.75 10.61
N THR A 558 26.01 2.01 9.36
CA THR A 558 27.35 1.97 8.78
C THR A 558 28.08 3.29 8.80
N GLN A 559 27.49 4.32 9.40
CA GLN A 559 28.13 5.62 9.55
C GLN A 559 29.32 5.54 10.53
N HIS A 560 30.20 6.55 10.49
CA HIS A 560 31.25 6.68 11.49
C HIS A 560 30.67 6.68 12.91
N PRO A 561 31.29 6.04 13.90
CA PRO A 561 30.75 5.93 15.28
C PRO A 561 30.25 7.26 15.86
N GLU A 562 30.97 8.36 15.62
CA GLU A 562 30.60 9.71 16.09
C GLU A 562 29.31 10.27 15.45
N ARG A 563 28.91 9.75 14.30
CA ARG A 563 27.70 10.18 13.58
C ARG A 563 26.49 9.29 13.84
N ARG A 564 26.69 8.17 14.55
CA ARG A 564 25.61 7.22 14.86
C ARG A 564 24.68 7.76 15.90
N GLU A 565 23.37 7.56 15.68
CA GLU A 565 22.36 7.88 16.67
C GLU A 565 22.35 6.86 17.81
N GLY A 566 22.55 7.31 19.03
CA GLY A 566 22.39 6.53 20.26
C GLY A 566 21.05 6.77 20.93
N LEU A 567 20.50 5.78 21.61
CA LEU A 567 19.32 5.96 22.45
C LEU A 567 19.75 6.23 23.90
N LEU A 568 19.47 7.41 24.42
CA LEU A 568 19.75 7.77 25.81
C LEU A 568 18.96 6.88 26.78
N LYS A 569 19.61 6.51 27.87
CA LYS A 569 18.95 5.80 28.98
C LYS A 569 17.89 6.70 29.62
N SER A 570 16.82 6.12 30.14
CA SER A 570 15.73 6.88 30.77
C SER A 570 16.07 7.43 32.16
N ASN A 571 17.01 6.82 32.86
CA ASN A 571 17.41 7.10 34.24
C ASN A 571 18.71 7.92 34.34
N LEU A 572 18.87 8.94 33.50
CA LEU A 572 20.08 9.79 33.47
C LEU A 572 20.43 10.37 34.84
N ASN A 573 19.43 10.67 35.67
CA ASN A 573 19.65 11.26 37.03
C ASN A 573 20.25 10.26 38.05
N GLU A 574 20.22 8.96 37.71
CA GLU A 574 20.73 7.87 38.55
C GLU A 574 22.09 7.35 38.07
N LEU A 575 22.59 7.86 36.93
CA LEU A 575 23.86 7.43 36.37
C LEU A 575 25.03 8.25 36.95
N PHE A 576 26.14 7.58 37.21
CA PHE A 576 27.41 8.23 37.51
C PHE A 576 28.06 8.79 36.27
N ASP A 577 28.95 9.78 36.39
CA ASP A 577 29.57 10.46 35.25
C ASP A 577 30.47 9.56 34.38
N ASP A 578 30.95 8.45 34.90
CA ASP A 578 31.73 7.44 34.21
C ASP A 578 30.86 6.35 33.53
N GLU A 579 29.56 6.34 33.77
CA GLU A 579 28.66 5.37 33.14
C GLU A 579 28.18 5.78 31.74
N PRO A 580 28.12 4.83 30.82
CA PRO A 580 27.65 5.14 29.45
C PRO A 580 26.18 5.59 29.49
N ILE A 581 25.92 6.79 28.97
CA ILE A 581 24.60 7.42 28.93
C ILE A 581 23.67 6.83 27.85
N PHE A 582 24.23 6.15 26.87
CA PHE A 582 23.50 5.50 25.80
C PHE A 582 23.30 4.01 26.06
N HIS A 583 22.23 3.47 25.53
CA HIS A 583 22.06 2.02 25.43
C HIS A 583 23.08 1.42 24.47
N ASN A 584 23.55 0.21 24.75
CA ASN A 584 24.47 -0.50 23.89
C ASN A 584 23.89 -0.66 22.47
N SER A 585 24.74 -0.38 21.47
CA SER A 585 24.43 -0.59 20.06
C SER A 585 24.71 -2.04 19.62
N ILE A 586 24.25 -2.41 18.43
CA ILE A 586 24.57 -3.73 17.86
C ILE A 586 26.07 -3.90 17.66
N HIS A 587 26.79 -2.82 17.35
CA HIS A 587 28.25 -2.81 17.21
C HIS A 587 28.92 -3.15 18.55
N THR A 588 28.47 -2.54 19.66
CA THR A 588 28.97 -2.85 21.01
C THR A 588 28.79 -4.34 21.34
N TYR A 589 27.62 -4.90 21.03
CA TYR A 589 27.38 -6.33 21.28
C TYR A 589 28.25 -7.22 20.40
N TYR A 590 28.56 -6.81 19.19
CA TYR A 590 29.47 -7.53 18.30
C TYR A 590 30.90 -7.51 18.85
N GLU A 591 31.38 -6.38 19.34
CA GLU A 591 32.71 -6.28 19.99
C GLU A 591 32.82 -7.12 21.26
N LEU A 592 31.72 -7.25 22.03
CA LEU A 592 31.66 -8.06 23.24
C LEU A 592 31.49 -9.57 23.01
N ARG A 593 31.47 -10.04 21.76
CA ARG A 593 31.34 -11.47 21.44
C ARG A 593 32.53 -12.28 21.94
N PRO A 594 32.37 -13.53 22.43
CA PRO A 594 33.49 -14.42 22.75
C PRO A 594 34.26 -14.76 21.46
N LEU A 595 35.54 -15.08 21.58
CA LEU A 595 36.39 -15.45 20.43
C LEU A 595 36.17 -16.88 19.97
N GLU A 596 35.84 -17.73 20.91
CA GLU A 596 35.56 -19.16 20.67
C GLU A 596 34.24 -19.54 21.33
N LEU A 597 33.44 -20.28 20.62
CA LEU A 597 32.20 -20.84 21.13
C LEU A 597 32.27 -22.38 21.03
N LYS A 598 32.03 -23.06 22.14
CA LYS A 598 31.85 -24.50 22.16
C LYS A 598 30.37 -24.81 22.15
N ILE A 599 29.83 -25.25 21.02
CA ILE A 599 28.45 -25.74 20.88
C ILE A 599 28.53 -27.21 20.45
N ASP A 600 27.86 -28.07 21.18
CA ASP A 600 27.74 -29.52 20.87
C ASP A 600 29.05 -30.23 20.44
N ASN A 601 30.13 -30.00 21.18
CA ASN A 601 31.47 -30.52 20.92
C ASN A 601 32.15 -30.01 19.63
N GLN A 602 31.59 -29.01 18.95
CA GLN A 602 32.26 -28.30 17.86
C GLN A 602 32.71 -26.92 18.33
N SER A 603 33.97 -26.57 18.12
CA SER A 603 34.50 -25.24 18.39
C SER A 603 34.30 -24.37 17.15
N GLU A 604 33.38 -23.44 17.21
CA GLU A 604 33.23 -22.40 16.19
C GLU A 604 34.17 -21.24 16.51
N CYS A 605 35.04 -20.89 15.58
CA CYS A 605 35.93 -19.73 15.70
C CYS A 605 35.18 -18.42 15.40
N TRP A 606 34.78 -17.74 16.43
CA TRP A 606 34.03 -16.49 16.34
C TRP A 606 34.90 -15.27 15.98
N SER A 607 36.20 -15.41 15.97
CA SER A 607 37.11 -14.37 15.47
C SER A 607 36.91 -14.09 13.97
N LYS A 608 36.40 -15.06 13.20
CA LYS A 608 36.19 -14.94 11.74
C LYS A 608 34.80 -14.47 11.34
N ILE A 609 33.88 -14.32 12.30
CA ILE A 609 32.50 -13.86 12.02
C ILE A 609 32.50 -12.35 11.80
N CYS A 610 32.02 -11.87 10.65
CA CYS A 610 31.81 -10.44 10.39
C CYS A 610 30.55 -9.90 11.06
N LEU A 611 30.41 -8.57 11.16
CA LEU A 611 29.23 -7.93 11.78
C LEU A 611 27.93 -8.36 11.08
N ALA A 612 27.93 -8.44 9.76
CA ALA A 612 26.76 -8.90 8.99
C ALA A 612 26.32 -10.32 9.41
N ASP A 613 27.25 -11.27 9.46
CA ASP A 613 26.97 -12.65 9.90
C ASP A 613 26.45 -12.70 11.34
N PHE A 614 27.03 -11.89 12.24
CA PHE A 614 26.62 -11.80 13.64
C PHE A 614 25.17 -11.30 13.75
N VAL A 615 24.83 -10.17 13.12
CA VAL A 615 23.48 -9.58 13.19
C VAL A 615 22.44 -10.47 12.52
N ALA A 616 22.81 -11.12 11.40
CA ALA A 616 21.91 -12.02 10.68
C ALA A 616 21.52 -13.24 11.51
N ASN A 617 22.48 -13.84 12.20
CA ASN A 617 22.30 -15.15 12.83
C ASN A 617 22.00 -15.11 14.33
N TYR A 618 22.28 -13.98 15.01
CA TYR A 618 22.10 -13.89 16.45
C TYR A 618 21.14 -12.76 16.84
N ASN A 619 20.41 -12.98 17.91
CA ASN A 619 19.49 -12.00 18.49
C ASN A 619 19.92 -11.65 19.92
N LEU A 620 19.73 -10.40 20.30
CA LEU A 620 19.92 -9.98 21.69
C LEU A 620 18.84 -10.59 22.58
N ASP A 621 19.23 -11.20 23.66
CA ASP A 621 18.34 -11.77 24.66
C ASP A 621 18.20 -10.76 25.79
N TYR A 622 17.12 -9.93 25.74
CA TYR A 622 16.87 -8.92 26.74
C TYR A 622 16.34 -9.54 28.03
N GLY A 623 17.26 -10.00 28.89
CA GLY A 623 16.94 -10.32 30.29
C GLY A 623 16.26 -11.68 30.55
N LYS A 624 16.09 -12.54 29.58
CA LYS A 624 15.61 -13.92 29.78
C LYS A 624 16.65 -14.92 29.34
N LYS A 625 17.44 -15.40 30.30
CA LYS A 625 18.40 -16.49 30.10
C LYS A 625 17.64 -17.74 29.67
N THR A 626 17.73 -18.10 28.39
CA THR A 626 17.25 -19.39 27.84
C THR A 626 18.36 -20.44 27.88
N LYS A 627 18.01 -21.72 27.76
CA LYS A 627 19.01 -22.84 27.74
C LYS A 627 20.12 -22.66 26.67
N ASN A 628 19.81 -21.92 25.60
CA ASN A 628 20.70 -21.74 24.43
C ASN A 628 21.28 -20.32 24.37
N SER A 629 21.24 -19.55 25.45
CA SER A 629 21.78 -18.20 25.48
C SER A 629 23.30 -18.25 25.65
N ILE A 630 24.00 -17.50 24.82
CA ILE A 630 25.44 -17.31 24.81
C ILE A 630 25.75 -16.05 25.60
N LYS A 631 26.62 -16.16 26.61
CA LYS A 631 27.03 -15.05 27.45
C LYS A 631 28.10 -14.21 26.75
N LEU A 632 27.95 -12.90 26.75
CA LEU A 632 28.94 -11.98 26.22
C LEU A 632 30.05 -11.68 27.24
N LEU A 633 31.15 -11.08 26.79
CA LEU A 633 32.32 -10.81 27.63
C LEU A 633 32.09 -9.81 28.76
N ASP A 634 31.06 -8.99 28.68
CA ASP A 634 30.65 -8.06 29.75
C ASP A 634 29.99 -8.78 30.93
N ASN A 635 29.77 -10.06 30.83
CA ASN A 635 29.11 -10.91 31.80
C ASN A 635 27.66 -10.50 32.17
N LYS A 636 27.09 -9.47 31.51
CA LYS A 636 25.76 -8.91 31.76
C LYS A 636 24.76 -9.25 30.66
N ASN A 637 25.22 -9.30 29.41
CA ASN A 637 24.38 -9.47 28.24
C ASN A 637 24.49 -10.88 27.65
N TYR A 638 23.40 -11.32 27.01
CA TYR A 638 23.29 -12.62 26.39
C TYR A 638 22.75 -12.46 24.96
N ILE A 639 23.16 -13.38 24.06
CA ILE A 639 22.63 -13.52 22.73
C ILE A 639 22.15 -14.94 22.50
N CYS A 640 21.23 -15.14 21.58
CA CYS A 640 20.76 -16.46 21.14
C CYS A 640 20.80 -16.59 19.63
N LYS A 641 21.09 -17.81 19.13
CA LYS A 641 21.08 -18.10 17.70
C LYS A 641 19.65 -18.03 17.16
N ARG A 642 19.44 -17.36 16.03
CA ARG A 642 18.13 -17.29 15.37
C ARG A 642 17.81 -18.63 14.72
N GLN A 643 16.54 -18.99 14.68
CA GLN A 643 16.06 -20.14 13.91
C GLN A 643 16.23 -19.94 12.39
N ARG A 644 16.09 -18.68 11.93
CA ARG A 644 16.33 -18.25 10.55
C ARG A 644 17.11 -16.96 10.55
N PRO A 645 18.09 -16.78 9.66
CA PRO A 645 18.80 -15.53 9.50
C PRO A 645 17.82 -14.37 9.23
N CYS A 646 18.10 -13.20 9.80
CA CYS A 646 17.31 -12.01 9.48
C CYS A 646 17.86 -11.32 8.21
N VAL A 647 16.99 -10.51 7.60
CA VAL A 647 17.36 -9.64 6.48
C VAL A 647 18.11 -8.42 7.06
N LEU A 648 19.21 -8.05 6.43
CA LEU A 648 20.03 -6.91 6.83
C LEU A 648 19.69 -5.68 6.01
N ARG A 649 19.45 -4.58 6.67
CA ARG A 649 19.29 -3.26 6.07
C ARG A 649 20.44 -2.38 6.53
N TYR A 650 21.10 -1.71 5.59
CA TYR A 650 22.21 -0.78 5.85
C TYR A 650 22.26 0.28 4.76
N TYR A 651 23.01 1.36 4.98
CA TYR A 651 23.24 2.39 3.98
C TYR A 651 24.56 2.12 3.28
N LEU A 652 24.54 2.24 1.94
CA LEU A 652 25.72 2.31 1.10
C LEU A 652 25.61 3.60 0.31
N LYS A 653 26.57 4.51 0.48
CA LYS A 653 26.65 5.77 -0.24
C LYS A 653 27.63 5.63 -1.40
N TYR A 654 27.15 5.26 -2.56
CA TYR A 654 27.97 5.04 -3.77
C TYR A 654 28.66 6.29 -4.28
N GLU A 655 28.10 7.48 -3.99
CA GLU A 655 28.65 8.78 -4.41
C GLU A 655 29.96 9.17 -3.69
N HIS A 656 30.26 8.53 -2.56
CA HIS A 656 31.43 8.81 -1.74
C HIS A 656 32.24 7.54 -1.55
N ASP A 657 33.24 7.33 -2.42
CA ASP A 657 34.09 6.13 -2.45
C ASP A 657 34.61 5.71 -1.08
N GLU A 658 35.07 6.64 -0.27
CA GLU A 658 35.62 6.34 1.05
C GLU A 658 34.54 5.93 2.06
N GLU A 659 33.37 6.58 2.11
CA GLU A 659 32.27 6.18 2.98
C GLU A 659 31.68 4.82 2.56
N TYR A 660 31.64 4.58 1.27
CA TYR A 660 31.22 3.30 0.70
C TYR A 660 32.14 2.16 1.11
N LEU A 661 33.46 2.31 0.91
CA LEU A 661 34.45 1.29 1.29
C LEU A 661 34.45 1.06 2.80
N ARG A 662 34.33 2.13 3.60
CA ARG A 662 34.20 2.03 5.07
C ARG A 662 32.99 1.23 5.48
N ALA A 663 31.84 1.44 4.84
CA ALA A 663 30.61 0.66 5.12
C ALA A 663 30.82 -0.84 4.81
N LEU A 664 31.53 -1.16 3.71
CA LEU A 664 31.87 -2.55 3.37
C LEU A 664 32.80 -3.20 4.40
N LEU A 665 33.81 -2.45 4.87
CA LEU A 665 34.71 -2.89 5.92
C LEU A 665 33.94 -3.16 7.22
N ILE A 666 33.08 -2.26 7.67
CA ILE A 666 32.29 -2.42 8.88
C ILE A 666 31.37 -3.65 8.80
N LEU A 667 30.73 -3.86 7.66
CA LEU A 667 29.77 -4.96 7.49
C LEU A 667 30.45 -6.33 7.33
N PHE A 668 31.51 -6.41 6.51
CA PHE A 668 31.96 -7.67 5.94
C PHE A 668 33.40 -8.07 6.34
N LEU A 669 34.20 -7.14 6.89
CA LEU A 669 35.48 -7.51 7.47
C LEU A 669 35.27 -7.94 8.93
N PRO A 670 35.74 -9.11 9.38
CA PRO A 670 35.76 -9.42 10.80
C PRO A 670 36.73 -8.50 11.57
N PHE A 671 36.25 -7.80 12.55
CA PHE A 671 37.03 -6.94 13.41
C PHE A 671 36.71 -7.18 14.90
N ARG A 672 37.58 -6.73 15.80
CA ARG A 672 37.38 -6.81 17.23
C ARG A 672 36.99 -5.47 17.84
N HIS A 673 37.73 -4.43 17.47
CA HIS A 673 37.49 -3.06 17.93
C HIS A 673 37.39 -2.16 16.70
N GLU A 674 36.19 -1.67 16.43
CA GLU A 674 35.93 -0.94 15.19
C GLU A 674 36.88 0.26 15.01
N ILE A 675 37.11 1.06 16.06
CA ILE A 675 37.99 2.22 15.95
C ILE A 675 39.42 1.81 15.63
N LYS A 676 39.98 0.79 16.34
CA LYS A 676 41.36 0.37 16.16
C LYS A 676 41.58 -0.39 14.86
N ASP A 677 40.62 -1.24 14.50
CA ASP A 677 40.83 -2.20 13.41
C ASP A 677 40.41 -1.62 12.05
N ILE A 678 39.53 -0.59 12.04
CA ILE A 678 39.00 0.01 10.80
C ILE A 678 39.38 1.48 10.70
N HIS A 679 39.01 2.30 11.72
CA HIS A 679 39.13 3.76 11.61
C HIS A 679 40.54 4.30 11.83
N SER A 680 41.47 3.50 12.37
CA SER A 680 42.89 3.88 12.54
C SER A 680 43.75 3.66 11.28
N HIS A 681 43.16 3.09 10.23
CA HIS A 681 43.85 2.72 9.00
C HIS A 681 43.32 3.51 7.80
N ASP A 682 44.13 3.62 6.74
CA ASP A 682 43.61 4.08 5.46
C ASP A 682 42.55 3.11 4.91
N VAL A 683 41.39 3.65 4.60
CA VAL A 683 40.24 2.85 4.19
C VAL A 683 40.47 2.12 2.88
N LYS A 684 41.18 2.74 1.92
CA LYS A 684 41.44 2.16 0.59
C LYS A 684 42.49 1.06 0.67
N GLU A 685 43.54 1.27 1.45
CA GLU A 685 44.59 0.28 1.67
C GLU A 685 44.03 -0.95 2.41
N LEU A 686 43.27 -0.71 3.49
CA LEU A 686 42.66 -1.80 4.28
C LEU A 686 41.66 -2.62 3.45
N TYR A 687 40.83 -1.95 2.64
CA TYR A 687 39.90 -2.62 1.75
C TYR A 687 40.64 -3.48 0.73
N SER A 688 41.70 -2.94 0.08
CA SER A 688 42.48 -3.65 -0.93
C SER A 688 43.16 -4.89 -0.36
N ALA A 689 43.70 -4.79 0.86
CA ALA A 689 44.34 -5.92 1.55
C ALA A 689 43.39 -7.07 1.89
N HIS A 690 42.12 -6.74 2.17
CA HIS A 690 41.13 -7.72 2.63
C HIS A 690 39.98 -7.97 1.63
N LYS A 691 40.09 -7.50 0.41
CA LYS A 691 39.03 -7.54 -0.62
C LYS A 691 38.39 -8.93 -0.77
N ASN A 692 39.20 -9.98 -0.85
CA ASN A 692 38.70 -11.36 -1.04
C ASN A 692 37.79 -11.82 0.12
N VAL A 693 38.11 -11.45 1.35
CA VAL A 693 37.30 -11.81 2.54
C VAL A 693 36.00 -10.99 2.54
N ILE A 694 36.12 -9.71 2.23
CA ILE A 694 34.95 -8.79 2.16
C ILE A 694 33.99 -9.26 1.07
N ASP A 695 34.47 -9.52 -0.14
CA ASP A 695 33.65 -9.96 -1.27
C ASP A 695 32.98 -11.31 -0.98
N ALA A 696 33.68 -12.26 -0.38
CA ALA A 696 33.12 -13.57 0.01
C ALA A 696 31.98 -13.42 1.04
N ASN A 697 32.13 -12.53 2.02
CA ASN A 697 31.09 -12.26 3.01
C ASN A 697 29.94 -11.44 2.42
N ARG A 698 30.25 -10.47 1.56
CA ARG A 698 29.28 -9.61 0.88
C ARG A 698 28.34 -10.42 -0.02
N MET A 699 28.83 -11.37 -0.77
CA MET A 699 28.05 -12.26 -1.65
C MET A 699 26.93 -13.02 -0.94
N LYS A 700 27.03 -13.22 0.38
CA LYS A 700 25.96 -13.83 1.17
C LYS A 700 24.71 -12.93 1.27
N TYR A 701 24.90 -11.60 1.26
CA TYR A 701 23.87 -10.60 1.56
C TYR A 701 23.53 -9.68 0.39
N GLU A 702 24.33 -9.66 -0.65
CA GLU A 702 24.17 -8.78 -1.82
C GLU A 702 24.08 -9.55 -3.15
N LYS A 703 23.50 -10.74 -3.14
CA LYS A 703 23.32 -11.56 -4.34
C LYS A 703 22.62 -10.85 -5.50
N PHE A 704 21.67 -9.96 -5.18
CA PHE A 704 20.84 -9.24 -6.14
C PHE A 704 21.03 -7.72 -6.04
N HIS A 705 22.24 -7.28 -5.71
CA HIS A 705 22.53 -5.87 -5.51
C HIS A 705 22.30 -5.03 -6.77
N ALA A 706 22.75 -5.49 -7.93
CA ALA A 706 22.54 -4.83 -9.22
C ALA A 706 21.04 -4.62 -9.55
N LEU A 707 20.17 -5.48 -9.07
CA LEU A 707 18.72 -5.30 -9.20
C LEU A 707 18.23 -4.10 -8.40
N VAL A 708 18.71 -3.94 -7.17
CA VAL A 708 18.31 -2.84 -6.29
C VAL A 708 18.85 -1.50 -6.80
N GLU A 709 20.12 -1.46 -7.24
CA GLU A 709 20.70 -0.25 -7.84
C GLU A 709 19.87 0.28 -9.02
N LYS A 710 19.47 -0.61 -9.92
CA LYS A 710 18.60 -0.21 -11.03
C LYS A 710 17.25 0.33 -10.56
N ILE A 711 16.61 -0.29 -9.54
CA ILE A 711 15.34 0.22 -8.99
C ILE A 711 15.54 1.63 -8.42
N GLU A 712 16.62 1.85 -7.68
CA GLU A 712 16.93 3.15 -7.07
C GLU A 712 17.27 4.22 -8.13
N GLN A 713 17.91 3.85 -9.25
CA GLN A 713 18.19 4.77 -10.37
C GLN A 713 16.93 5.21 -11.11
N VAL A 714 16.04 4.29 -11.41
CA VAL A 714 14.75 4.61 -12.07
C VAL A 714 13.90 5.55 -11.20
N GLU A 715 13.92 5.37 -9.88
CA GLU A 715 13.19 6.27 -8.97
C GLU A 715 13.72 7.71 -8.98
N VAL A 716 15.02 7.89 -9.14
CA VAL A 716 15.63 9.24 -9.21
C VAL A 716 15.20 9.94 -10.50
N GLU A 717 15.20 9.22 -11.62
CA GLU A 717 14.77 9.76 -12.91
C GLU A 717 13.27 10.10 -12.93
N GLU A 718 12.39 9.21 -12.41
CA GLU A 718 10.94 9.47 -12.38
C GLU A 718 10.53 10.56 -11.39
N VAL A 719 11.20 10.66 -10.22
CA VAL A 719 10.96 11.74 -9.27
C VAL A 719 11.41 13.09 -9.85
N GLN A 720 12.46 13.12 -10.68
CA GLN A 720 12.86 14.32 -11.40
C GLN A 720 11.82 14.69 -12.46
N ASP A 721 11.36 13.74 -13.27
CA ASP A 721 10.34 13.97 -14.30
C ASP A 721 8.98 14.37 -13.69
N GLU A 722 8.52 13.70 -12.61
CA GLU A 722 7.29 14.09 -11.88
C GLU A 722 7.44 15.43 -11.15
N MET A 723 8.63 15.78 -10.66
CA MET A 723 8.91 17.11 -10.10
C MET A 723 8.99 18.18 -11.19
N GLU A 724 9.53 17.88 -12.36
CA GLU A 724 9.54 18.82 -13.49
C GLU A 724 8.13 19.02 -14.05
N GLU A 725 7.31 17.97 -14.21
CA GLU A 725 5.89 18.11 -14.57
C GLU A 725 5.09 18.88 -13.49
N ALA A 726 5.24 18.53 -12.22
CA ALA A 726 4.55 19.24 -11.14
C ALA A 726 5.07 20.68 -10.96
N PHE A 727 6.36 20.94 -11.26
CA PHE A 727 6.94 22.28 -11.22
C PHE A 727 6.52 23.09 -12.44
N SER A 728 6.37 22.48 -13.62
CA SER A 728 5.85 23.16 -14.81
C SER A 728 4.38 23.56 -14.62
N ASP A 729 3.56 22.67 -14.06
CA ASP A 729 2.17 22.97 -13.71
C ASP A 729 2.06 24.08 -12.65
N TYR A 730 3.01 24.11 -11.69
CA TYR A 730 3.05 25.16 -10.65
C TYR A 730 3.57 26.51 -11.16
N ILE A 731 4.53 26.51 -12.08
CA ILE A 731 5.03 27.75 -12.72
C ILE A 731 3.99 28.32 -13.68
N GLU A 732 3.19 27.48 -14.34
CA GLU A 732 2.03 27.93 -15.13
C GLU A 732 0.93 28.53 -14.24
N GLU A 733 0.74 28.05 -13.00
CA GLU A 733 -0.21 28.65 -12.04
C GLU A 733 0.33 29.96 -11.41
N GLU A 734 1.62 30.12 -11.15
CA GLU A 734 2.19 31.37 -10.61
C GLU A 734 2.31 32.50 -11.66
N THR A 735 2.33 32.16 -12.92
CA THR A 735 2.30 33.15 -14.02
C THR A 735 0.89 33.58 -14.43
N THR A 736 -0.16 33.01 -13.77
CA THR A 736 -1.54 33.42 -14.02
C THR A 736 -1.74 34.91 -13.72
N SER A 737 -1.97 35.68 -14.77
CA SER A 737 -2.25 37.10 -14.71
C SER A 737 -3.56 37.36 -13.96
N LYS A 738 -3.77 38.59 -13.48
CA LYS A 738 -5.06 39.01 -12.87
C LYS A 738 -6.29 38.73 -13.76
N GLU A 739 -6.08 38.45 -15.05
CA GLU A 739 -7.12 38.04 -15.99
C GLU A 739 -7.51 36.57 -15.85
N ASP A 740 -6.57 35.67 -15.57
CA ASP A 740 -6.81 34.25 -15.36
C ASP A 740 -7.56 33.99 -14.05
N ILE A 741 -7.30 34.79 -13.01
CA ILE A 741 -8.07 34.75 -11.75
C ILE A 741 -9.53 35.10 -12.02
N LYS A 742 -9.79 36.09 -12.87
CA LYS A 742 -11.18 36.47 -13.27
C LYS A 742 -11.87 35.39 -14.12
N ASP A 743 -11.12 34.67 -14.95
CA ASP A 743 -11.64 33.54 -15.73
C ASP A 743 -11.84 32.26 -14.88
N PHE A 744 -11.00 32.04 -13.90
CA PHE A 744 -11.18 31.00 -12.88
C PHE A 744 -12.42 31.29 -12.01
N GLU A 745 -12.59 32.52 -11.57
CA GLU A 745 -13.83 32.96 -10.88
C GLU A 745 -15.08 32.82 -11.76
N LYS A 746 -14.99 33.14 -13.06
CA LYS A 746 -16.09 32.90 -14.03
C LYS A 746 -16.38 31.42 -14.20
N LYS A 747 -15.36 30.57 -14.19
CA LYS A 747 -15.48 29.11 -14.30
C LYS A 747 -16.13 28.52 -13.05
N ILE A 748 -15.71 28.93 -11.85
CA ILE A 748 -16.35 28.55 -10.58
C ILE A 748 -17.81 29.01 -10.55
N LYS A 749 -18.12 30.25 -10.98
CA LYS A 749 -19.50 30.75 -11.08
C LYS A 749 -20.32 29.96 -12.08
N LYS A 750 -19.71 29.50 -13.19
CA LYS A 750 -20.37 28.65 -14.20
C LYS A 750 -20.61 27.23 -13.72
N ASP A 751 -19.66 26.65 -13.00
CA ASP A 751 -19.79 25.29 -12.42
C ASP A 751 -20.74 25.29 -11.22
N ALA A 752 -20.73 26.30 -10.38
CA ALA A 752 -21.72 26.51 -9.33
C ALA A 752 -23.14 26.68 -9.91
N LYS A 753 -23.30 27.47 -10.99
CA LYS A 753 -24.57 27.56 -11.72
C LYS A 753 -25.04 26.24 -12.31
N LYS A 754 -24.10 25.41 -12.80
CA LYS A 754 -24.36 24.08 -13.37
C LYS A 754 -24.77 23.05 -12.30
N ILE A 755 -24.16 23.12 -11.12
CA ILE A 755 -24.53 22.29 -9.97
C ILE A 755 -25.91 22.70 -9.45
N LEU A 756 -26.19 23.98 -9.40
CA LEU A 756 -27.49 24.51 -8.97
C LEU A 756 -28.59 24.26 -10.02
N SER A 757 -28.30 24.28 -11.32
CA SER A 757 -29.26 23.94 -12.37
C SER A 757 -29.61 22.46 -12.43
N ASN A 758 -28.70 21.58 -12.04
CA ASN A 758 -28.93 20.14 -11.98
C ASN A 758 -29.70 19.69 -10.73
N SER A 759 -29.82 20.55 -9.72
CA SER A 759 -30.63 20.28 -8.50
C SER A 759 -32.10 20.74 -8.62
N GLY A 760 -32.52 21.27 -9.76
CA GLY A 760 -33.93 21.68 -10.00
C GLY A 760 -34.39 22.87 -9.18
N THR A 761 -33.53 23.51 -8.42
CA THR A 761 -33.81 24.74 -7.67
C THR A 761 -33.00 25.90 -8.23
N SER A 762 -33.63 26.77 -8.97
CA SER A 762 -33.04 28.07 -9.32
C SER A 762 -32.96 28.91 -8.03
N VAL A 763 -31.75 29.11 -7.52
CA VAL A 763 -31.54 30.08 -6.44
C VAL A 763 -31.60 31.45 -7.10
N GLN A 764 -32.77 32.08 -7.10
CA GLN A 764 -32.89 33.53 -7.29
C GLN A 764 -32.32 34.20 -6.05
N LEU A 765 -31.42 35.16 -6.23
CA LEU A 765 -30.97 36.04 -5.17
C LEU A 765 -32.22 36.72 -4.59
N MET A 766 -32.41 36.57 -3.30
CA MET A 766 -33.53 37.12 -2.59
C MET A 766 -33.33 38.64 -2.51
N GLU A 767 -34.35 39.40 -2.80
CA GLU A 767 -34.32 40.84 -2.60
C GLU A 767 -34.21 41.19 -1.10
N GLU A 768 -33.61 42.32 -0.76
CA GLU A 768 -33.25 42.70 0.62
C GLU A 768 -34.47 42.67 1.55
N ASP A 769 -35.61 43.07 1.07
CA ASP A 769 -36.89 43.03 1.83
C ASP A 769 -37.35 41.59 2.12
N GLN A 770 -37.13 40.67 1.19
CA GLN A 770 -37.44 39.25 1.38
C GLN A 770 -36.43 38.59 2.33
N TYR A 771 -35.17 39.00 2.28
CA TYR A 771 -34.15 38.57 3.19
C TYR A 771 -34.45 38.98 4.63
N LEU A 772 -34.78 40.23 4.87
CA LEU A 772 -35.15 40.75 6.18
C LEU A 772 -36.42 40.10 6.73
N ALA A 773 -37.42 39.88 5.89
CA ALA A 773 -38.65 39.17 6.26
C ALA A 773 -38.33 37.70 6.69
N THR A 774 -37.37 37.07 6.02
CA THR A 774 -36.99 35.69 6.31
C THR A 774 -36.21 35.58 7.63
N ILE A 775 -35.32 36.52 7.96
CA ILE A 775 -34.66 36.61 9.26
C ILE A 775 -35.69 36.79 10.39
N GLN A 776 -36.76 37.51 10.16
CA GLN A 776 -37.84 37.68 11.13
C GLN A 776 -38.64 36.38 11.39
N MET A 777 -38.63 35.44 10.43
CA MET A 777 -39.29 34.14 10.60
C MET A 777 -38.47 33.11 11.41
N LEU A 778 -37.23 33.41 11.75
CA LEU A 778 -36.40 32.53 12.57
C LEU A 778 -37.00 32.41 13.99
N ASN A 779 -37.10 31.17 14.48
CA ASN A 779 -37.50 30.99 15.88
C ASN A 779 -36.42 31.54 16.82
N VAL A 780 -36.77 31.71 18.08
CA VAL A 780 -35.87 32.34 19.08
C VAL A 780 -34.51 31.68 19.18
N GLN A 781 -34.42 30.37 19.05
CA GLN A 781 -33.15 29.67 19.10
C GLN A 781 -32.31 29.81 17.81
N GLN A 782 -32.99 29.76 16.68
CA GLN A 782 -32.37 30.00 15.37
C GLN A 782 -31.89 31.43 15.24
N ARG A 783 -32.68 32.40 15.71
CA ARG A 783 -32.32 33.79 15.73
C ARG A 783 -31.10 34.08 16.59
N LYS A 784 -31.05 33.50 17.79
CA LYS A 784 -29.90 33.64 18.69
C LYS A 784 -28.61 33.10 18.07
N ILE A 785 -28.65 31.93 17.39
CA ILE A 785 -27.50 31.37 16.70
C ILE A 785 -27.07 32.26 15.53
N PHE A 786 -28.06 32.82 14.79
CA PHE A 786 -27.81 33.73 13.67
C PHE A 786 -27.15 35.01 14.17
N ASP A 787 -27.69 35.64 15.21
CA ASP A 787 -27.17 36.89 15.79
C ASP A 787 -25.77 36.68 16.40
N ASP A 788 -25.51 35.55 17.10
CA ASP A 788 -24.16 35.17 17.61
C ASP A 788 -23.14 34.98 16.48
N PHE A 789 -23.55 34.39 15.36
CA PHE A 789 -22.71 34.23 14.19
C PHE A 789 -22.40 35.59 13.52
N VAL A 790 -23.40 36.44 13.32
CA VAL A 790 -23.24 37.78 12.76
C VAL A 790 -22.32 38.61 13.65
N HIS A 791 -22.55 38.59 14.95
CA HIS A 791 -21.72 39.31 15.93
C HIS A 791 -20.24 38.87 15.90
N ARG A 792 -20.00 37.59 15.83
CA ARG A 792 -18.60 37.03 15.71
C ARG A 792 -17.94 37.41 14.41
N LEU A 793 -18.70 37.50 13.30
CA LEU A 793 -18.15 37.93 12.00
C LEU A 793 -17.70 39.38 11.99
N TYR A 794 -18.41 40.26 12.68
CA TYR A 794 -18.09 41.67 12.73
C TYR A 794 -17.10 42.09 13.82
N ASP A 795 -17.06 41.35 14.93
CA ASP A 795 -16.26 41.71 16.11
C ASP A 795 -14.97 40.90 16.29
N SER A 796 -14.76 39.86 15.50
CA SER A 796 -13.54 39.05 15.60
C SER A 796 -12.41 39.62 14.73
N PRO A 797 -11.16 39.67 15.22
CA PRO A 797 -10.00 40.00 14.40
C PRO A 797 -9.88 39.02 13.24
N GLU A 798 -9.40 39.48 12.08
CA GLU A 798 -9.27 38.72 10.84
C GLU A 798 -8.49 37.38 10.96
N ASP A 799 -7.78 37.14 12.05
CA ASP A 799 -6.85 36.01 12.25
C ASP A 799 -7.38 34.88 13.13
N ASP A 800 -8.61 34.95 13.67
CA ASP A 800 -9.13 33.89 14.57
C ASP A 800 -10.26 33.09 13.92
N PRO A 801 -9.97 31.95 13.24
CA PRO A 801 -10.99 31.13 12.59
C PRO A 801 -11.90 30.47 13.63
N PHE A 802 -13.19 30.70 13.55
CA PHE A 802 -14.17 30.00 14.35
C PHE A 802 -14.90 28.90 13.58
N TYR A 803 -15.27 27.84 14.30
CA TYR A 803 -16.00 26.71 13.76
C TYR A 803 -17.37 26.61 14.40
N LEU A 804 -18.42 26.60 13.57
CA LEU A 804 -19.80 26.49 14.03
C LEU A 804 -20.37 25.12 13.64
N TYR A 805 -20.83 24.35 14.60
CA TYR A 805 -21.55 23.11 14.35
C TYR A 805 -23.01 23.24 14.73
N ILE A 806 -23.91 23.10 13.75
CA ILE A 806 -25.35 23.16 13.94
C ILE A 806 -25.94 21.75 13.84
N GLY A 807 -26.22 21.13 14.98
CA GLY A 807 -26.90 19.85 15.06
C GLY A 807 -28.41 19.96 15.20
N GLY A 808 -29.16 19.02 14.61
CA GLY A 808 -30.60 18.94 14.77
C GLY A 808 -31.19 17.63 14.28
N ASN A 809 -32.39 17.24 14.75
CA ASN A 809 -33.03 15.97 14.39
C ASN A 809 -33.45 15.92 12.91
N ALA A 810 -33.37 14.76 12.27
CA ALA A 810 -33.88 14.55 10.91
C ALA A 810 -35.37 14.85 10.80
N GLY A 811 -35.79 15.56 9.73
CA GLY A 811 -37.20 15.85 9.43
C GLY A 811 -37.71 17.23 9.81
N LYS A 812 -36.87 18.13 10.37
CA LYS A 812 -37.21 19.54 10.53
C LYS A 812 -36.42 20.42 9.56
N PRO A 813 -36.93 21.58 9.10
CA PRO A 813 -36.35 22.37 8.02
C PRO A 813 -34.99 22.97 8.42
N LYS A 814 -33.94 22.13 8.34
CA LYS A 814 -32.54 22.54 8.49
C LYS A 814 -32.02 23.18 7.21
N SER A 815 -32.49 22.71 6.06
CA SER A 815 -32.05 23.16 4.74
C SER A 815 -32.30 24.68 4.56
N ASN A 816 -33.40 25.21 5.05
CA ASN A 816 -33.66 26.62 4.95
C ASN A 816 -32.73 27.47 5.84
N PHE A 817 -32.42 27.00 7.04
CA PHE A 817 -31.53 27.72 7.96
C PHE A 817 -30.09 27.77 7.43
N ILE A 818 -29.59 26.68 6.86
CA ILE A 818 -28.26 26.61 6.23
C ILE A 818 -28.22 27.47 4.96
N ILE A 819 -29.30 27.47 4.18
CA ILE A 819 -29.43 28.33 2.99
C ILE A 819 -29.40 29.82 3.39
N TYR A 820 -30.02 30.21 4.50
CA TYR A 820 -30.01 31.61 4.99
C TYR A 820 -28.62 32.03 5.47
N PHE A 821 -27.85 31.11 6.09
CA PHE A 821 -26.45 31.31 6.44
C PHE A 821 -25.57 31.52 5.22
N LEU A 822 -25.75 30.72 4.18
CA LEU A 822 -25.02 30.81 2.92
C LEU A 822 -25.36 32.06 2.13
N LEU A 823 -26.63 32.50 2.16
CA LEU A 823 -27.10 33.74 1.49
C LEU A 823 -26.58 34.99 2.19
N PHE A 824 -26.54 35.03 3.53
CA PHE A 824 -25.94 36.14 4.28
C PHE A 824 -24.44 36.27 4.00
N TRP A 825 -23.71 35.14 4.02
CA TRP A 825 -22.29 35.10 3.74
C TRP A 825 -21.96 35.57 2.32
N TYR A 826 -22.80 35.23 1.34
CA TYR A 826 -22.65 35.65 -0.05
C TYR A 826 -22.91 37.16 -0.25
N HIS A 827 -23.75 37.75 0.57
CA HIS A 827 -24.12 39.15 0.42
C HIS A 827 -23.15 40.13 1.10
N GLU A 828 -22.55 39.76 2.22
CA GLU A 828 -21.80 40.68 3.09
C GLU A 828 -20.25 40.38 3.16
N CYS A 829 -19.77 39.16 2.86
CA CYS A 829 -18.40 38.75 3.15
C CYS A 829 -17.66 38.13 1.96
N PHE A 830 -17.26 38.97 1.00
CA PHE A 830 -16.51 38.50 -0.19
C PHE A 830 -14.98 38.32 -0.01
N SER A 831 -14.47 38.39 1.20
CA SER A 831 -13.04 38.18 1.45
C SER A 831 -12.80 37.23 2.63
N ALA A 832 -12.24 36.06 2.34
CA ALA A 832 -11.59 35.12 3.25
C ALA A 832 -12.47 34.42 4.29
N LEU A 833 -13.16 33.32 3.89
CA LEU A 833 -13.47 32.21 4.83
C LEU A 833 -13.87 30.95 4.07
N THR A 834 -13.22 29.85 4.41
CA THR A 834 -13.55 28.52 3.87
C THR A 834 -14.56 27.86 4.78
N LEU A 835 -15.81 27.74 4.32
CA LEU A 835 -16.88 27.06 5.07
C LEU A 835 -16.95 25.60 4.66
N PHE A 836 -16.75 24.67 5.59
CA PHE A 836 -17.05 23.26 5.38
C PHE A 836 -18.41 22.93 5.98
N VAL A 837 -19.37 22.55 5.13
CA VAL A 837 -20.65 21.97 5.52
C VAL A 837 -20.53 20.45 5.45
N ILE A 838 -20.67 19.77 6.58
CA ILE A 838 -20.72 18.30 6.69
C ILE A 838 -22.18 17.85 6.82
#